data_36b989fcd79a1c020a3d8366fd963761
#
_entry.id   36b989fcd79a1c020a3d8366fd963761
#
_cell.length_a   1.000
_cell.length_b   1.000
_cell.length_c   1.000
_cell.angle_alpha   90.00
_cell.angle_beta   90.00
_cell.angle_gamma   90.00
#
_symmetry.space_group_name_H-M   'P 1'
#
loop_
_entity.id
_entity.type
_entity.pdbx_description
1 polymer ?
#
loop_
_entity_poly.entity_id
_entity_poly.type
_entity_poly.pdbx_seq_one_letter_code
_entity_poly.pdbx_strand_id
1 'polypeptide(L)'
;MKKEEKIEHIKESIQPQEITDELQRSYLSYAMSVIVSRALPDVRDGLKPVQRRILWGMWDMGLTHTVKFKKSANVVGEVMGKYHPHGDSAIYDSMARMAQDFSLRYPLVDGQGNWGSIDGDAPAAMRYTEARLTKISAELLADIERGTVDWIPNYDSSRVEPAFFPAKLPHLLLNGAVGIAVGMATSIPPHNLHEIINATMHLAKYPDASTKDLMQYVPGPDFPTGGVIFDRKALEEAYATGRGSVTIRAVAEIEERKSGSFQIIITEIPYQVNKSDLITKMAELAQEKRIEGIKDLRDESDRDGLRIVVELKNDAGPQKVLNQLFQYTELQKNFYFNMLALENGISPRIFSLKDVLSAYLDHRKIMVRKRTEFDLKKAEERAHILDGLATALDVIDKIIETIKKSKDKEEARVNLMKKFKLSELQANAILEMRLQSLAALERIKIENELKERKKFIAECKAILKSEERIIGIITEELVGLKTTYPSERRTKLVSSGIKEFKEEDLIQNEEVIVTLSQDGYIKRMPPTVFKAQRRGGKGLIGFELKEEDQIHKIITANTHDNILFFTDKGRVFQTKVYEIPVASRTSKGKSVHNFLTLPPNEKICSVVNYEGIEGGKRGEGSGFLVMATRDGIIKKTDFKDFASVRRTGIIAITLKDGDILQWADRSSGEDEIILVTADGQSIRFREKDVRAMGRTASGIKAIHLKGKDVVAGFSIITKGTKSDNQFLVIMGNGYAKQTPIKEYKVQKRGGSGIRTAKTTEKTGKVVAAHIIDPEAEEVIVFSLKGQVIRTKLSDIRITGRATQGVKMMNLDAGDSIMGIVAL
;
A
#
# COMPACT_ATOMS: atom_id res chain seq x y z
N MET A 1 -86.08 -7.48 -28.90
CA MET A 1 -84.98 -7.05 -29.82
C MET A 1 -83.73 -6.85 -29.00
N LYS A 2 -82.85 -7.84 -29.07
CA LYS A 2 -81.52 -7.75 -28.45
C LYS A 2 -80.60 -6.98 -29.41
N LYS A 3 -79.96 -5.86 -28.94
CA LYS A 3 -78.88 -5.24 -29.69
C LYS A 3 -77.65 -6.05 -29.51
N GLU A 4 -77.19 -6.67 -30.63
CA GLU A 4 -75.86 -7.25 -30.72
C GLU A 4 -74.83 -6.13 -30.73
N GLU A 5 -74.03 -6.03 -29.66
CA GLU A 5 -72.81 -5.20 -29.64
C GLU A 5 -71.77 -5.83 -30.58
N LYS A 6 -71.43 -5.11 -31.64
CA LYS A 6 -70.33 -5.44 -32.53
C LYS A 6 -69.02 -5.25 -31.78
N ILE A 7 -68.37 -6.33 -31.41
CA ILE A 7 -66.99 -6.34 -30.99
C ILE A 7 -66.14 -5.93 -32.21
N GLU A 8 -65.65 -4.69 -32.21
CA GLU A 8 -64.61 -4.28 -33.16
C GLU A 8 -63.33 -5.08 -32.86
N HIS A 9 -62.99 -5.98 -33.77
CA HIS A 9 -61.71 -6.68 -33.79
C HIS A 9 -60.62 -5.63 -34.05
N ILE A 10 -59.89 -5.24 -32.99
CA ILE A 10 -58.62 -4.53 -33.13
C ILE A 10 -57.72 -5.38 -34.02
N LYS A 11 -57.41 -4.93 -35.23
CA LYS A 11 -56.44 -5.58 -36.11
C LYS A 11 -55.08 -5.41 -35.46
N GLU A 12 -54.55 -6.48 -34.87
CA GLU A 12 -53.18 -6.52 -34.41
C GLU A 12 -52.27 -6.30 -35.62
N SER A 13 -51.54 -5.19 -35.62
CA SER A 13 -50.51 -4.86 -36.60
C SER A 13 -49.19 -5.46 -36.14
N ILE A 14 -48.95 -6.72 -36.55
CA ILE A 14 -47.66 -7.37 -36.32
C ILE A 14 -46.67 -6.85 -37.34
N GLN A 15 -45.66 -6.11 -36.87
CA GLN A 15 -44.55 -5.67 -37.70
C GLN A 15 -43.33 -6.54 -37.42
N PRO A 16 -42.73 -7.16 -38.46
CA PRO A 16 -41.49 -7.89 -38.27
C PRO A 16 -40.35 -6.93 -37.91
N GLN A 17 -39.62 -7.21 -36.83
CA GLN A 17 -38.49 -6.46 -36.41
C GLN A 17 -37.30 -7.41 -36.13
N GLU A 18 -36.14 -7.09 -36.67
CA GLU A 18 -34.91 -7.82 -36.39
C GLU A 18 -34.56 -7.78 -34.90
N ILE A 19 -34.30 -8.94 -34.31
CA ILE A 19 -33.97 -9.05 -32.88
C ILE A 19 -32.68 -8.26 -32.51
N THR A 20 -31.74 -8.17 -33.44
CA THR A 20 -30.51 -7.38 -33.27
C THR A 20 -30.80 -5.90 -33.13
N ASP A 21 -31.70 -5.34 -33.92
CA ASP A 21 -32.06 -3.92 -33.88
C ASP A 21 -32.83 -3.59 -32.58
N GLU A 22 -33.75 -4.47 -32.18
CA GLU A 22 -34.48 -4.32 -30.91
C GLU A 22 -33.53 -4.41 -29.70
N LEU A 23 -32.63 -5.38 -29.68
CA LEU A 23 -31.63 -5.52 -28.61
C LEU A 23 -30.72 -4.31 -28.54
N GLN A 24 -30.23 -3.79 -29.68
CA GLN A 24 -29.39 -2.59 -29.70
C GLN A 24 -30.13 -1.37 -29.15
N ARG A 25 -31.38 -1.16 -29.61
CA ARG A 25 -32.19 -0.01 -29.15
C ARG A 25 -32.50 -0.11 -27.66
N SER A 26 -32.98 -1.26 -27.21
CA SER A 26 -33.35 -1.49 -25.81
C SER A 26 -32.13 -1.43 -24.90
N TYR A 27 -30.98 -2.01 -25.32
CA TYR A 27 -29.75 -1.96 -24.56
C TYR A 27 -29.17 -0.55 -24.46
N LEU A 28 -29.22 0.22 -25.56
CA LEU A 28 -28.77 1.63 -25.56
C LEU A 28 -29.64 2.49 -24.61
N SER A 29 -30.96 2.32 -24.66
CA SER A 29 -31.88 3.03 -23.74
C SER A 29 -31.60 2.67 -22.28
N TYR A 30 -31.43 1.38 -22.00
CA TYR A 30 -31.06 0.92 -20.65
C TYR A 30 -29.70 1.47 -20.20
N ALA A 31 -28.67 1.38 -21.07
CA ALA A 31 -27.33 1.88 -20.77
C ALA A 31 -27.33 3.38 -20.47
N MET A 32 -28.03 4.18 -21.30
CA MET A 32 -28.19 5.62 -21.07
C MET A 32 -28.87 5.92 -19.75
N SER A 33 -29.94 5.20 -19.42
CA SER A 33 -30.63 5.33 -18.13
C SER A 33 -29.73 5.02 -16.96
N VAL A 34 -28.95 3.93 -17.01
CA VAL A 34 -28.00 3.55 -15.94
C VAL A 34 -26.88 4.58 -15.77
N ILE A 35 -26.35 5.11 -16.89
CA ILE A 35 -25.27 6.10 -16.89
C ILE A 35 -25.76 7.41 -16.29
N VAL A 36 -26.84 7.98 -16.85
CA VAL A 36 -27.29 9.35 -16.52
C VAL A 36 -28.15 9.40 -15.26
N SER A 37 -29.01 8.38 -15.05
CA SER A 37 -30.05 8.44 -14.02
C SER A 37 -29.80 7.54 -12.80
N ARG A 38 -28.65 6.85 -12.70
CA ARG A 38 -28.42 5.90 -11.61
C ARG A 38 -27.02 5.95 -11.02
N ALA A 39 -25.96 5.65 -11.84
CA ALA A 39 -24.66 5.27 -11.34
C ALA A 39 -23.65 6.41 -11.18
N LEU A 40 -23.70 7.42 -12.06
CA LEU A 40 -22.72 8.49 -12.08
C LEU A 40 -23.19 9.73 -11.32
N PRO A 41 -22.29 10.41 -10.59
CA PRO A 41 -22.57 11.69 -9.95
C PRO A 41 -22.53 12.84 -10.97
N ASP A 42 -23.31 13.92 -10.71
CA ASP A 42 -23.18 15.18 -11.41
C ASP A 42 -21.97 15.96 -10.87
N VAL A 43 -21.13 16.51 -11.75
CA VAL A 43 -19.91 17.23 -11.33
C VAL A 43 -20.24 18.49 -10.49
N ARG A 44 -21.44 19.09 -10.67
CA ARG A 44 -21.87 20.33 -10.02
C ARG A 44 -22.15 20.17 -8.53
N ASP A 45 -22.89 19.11 -8.14
CA ASP A 45 -23.26 18.84 -6.75
C ASP A 45 -22.68 17.54 -6.16
N GLY A 46 -22.02 16.72 -6.99
CA GLY A 46 -21.38 15.48 -6.58
C GLY A 46 -22.33 14.36 -6.17
N LEU A 47 -23.63 14.48 -6.47
CA LEU A 47 -24.66 13.56 -6.03
C LEU A 47 -25.14 12.66 -7.18
N LYS A 48 -25.45 11.41 -6.83
CA LYS A 48 -26.24 10.53 -7.67
C LYS A 48 -27.72 10.89 -7.55
N PRO A 49 -28.55 10.57 -8.55
CA PRO A 49 -29.98 10.90 -8.49
C PRO A 49 -30.70 10.41 -7.22
N VAL A 50 -30.46 9.20 -6.76
CA VAL A 50 -31.08 8.66 -5.53
C VAL A 50 -30.66 9.48 -4.29
N GLN A 51 -29.40 9.86 -4.18
CA GLN A 51 -28.91 10.68 -3.06
C GLN A 51 -29.55 12.06 -3.06
N ARG A 52 -29.60 12.69 -4.24
CA ARG A 52 -30.24 14.01 -4.41
C ARG A 52 -31.70 13.94 -4.01
N ARG A 53 -32.45 12.91 -4.44
CA ARG A 53 -33.88 12.73 -4.11
C ARG A 53 -34.10 12.47 -2.62
N ILE A 54 -33.22 11.73 -1.95
CA ILE A 54 -33.30 11.52 -0.49
C ILE A 54 -33.09 12.84 0.24
N LEU A 55 -32.05 13.61 -0.07
CA LEU A 55 -31.77 14.88 0.58
C LEU A 55 -32.87 15.92 0.30
N TRP A 56 -33.38 15.95 -0.93
CA TRP A 56 -34.50 16.80 -1.30
C TRP A 56 -35.79 16.41 -0.55
N GLY A 57 -36.12 15.11 -0.50
CA GLY A 57 -37.31 14.64 0.24
C GLY A 57 -37.22 14.96 1.73
N MET A 58 -36.05 14.82 2.35
CA MET A 58 -35.84 15.22 3.75
C MET A 58 -35.98 16.72 3.95
N TRP A 59 -35.50 17.55 3.00
CA TRP A 59 -35.67 19.01 3.02
C TRP A 59 -37.12 19.41 2.85
N ASP A 60 -37.87 18.84 1.90
CA ASP A 60 -39.27 19.08 1.64
C ASP A 60 -40.14 18.70 2.86
N MET A 61 -39.77 17.66 3.60
CA MET A 61 -40.38 17.29 4.89
C MET A 61 -39.99 18.21 6.06
N GLY A 62 -39.09 19.17 5.86
CA GLY A 62 -38.56 20.05 6.90
C GLY A 62 -37.64 19.38 7.90
N LEU A 63 -37.01 18.23 7.55
CA LEU A 63 -36.11 17.45 8.43
C LEU A 63 -34.72 18.05 8.50
N THR A 64 -34.58 19.30 8.87
CA THR A 64 -33.30 19.97 9.07
C THR A 64 -32.61 19.47 10.36
N HIS A 65 -31.32 19.79 10.52
CA HIS A 65 -30.53 19.42 11.70
C HIS A 65 -31.05 19.95 13.05
N THR A 66 -31.93 20.92 13.04
CA THR A 66 -32.50 21.57 14.24
C THR A 66 -33.79 20.91 14.73
N VAL A 67 -34.43 20.07 13.92
CA VAL A 67 -35.70 19.40 14.28
C VAL A 67 -35.46 18.01 14.87
N LYS A 68 -36.52 17.44 15.48
CA LYS A 68 -36.48 16.08 16.01
C LYS A 68 -36.35 15.08 14.89
N PHE A 69 -35.64 13.94 15.18
CA PHE A 69 -35.54 12.80 14.28
C PHE A 69 -36.94 12.27 13.90
N LYS A 70 -37.03 11.72 12.68
CA LYS A 70 -38.19 10.95 12.23
C LYS A 70 -37.78 9.56 11.82
N LYS A 71 -38.69 8.58 11.92
CA LYS A 71 -38.44 7.20 11.47
C LYS A 71 -37.97 7.19 10.02
N SER A 72 -36.91 6.40 9.73
CA SER A 72 -36.36 6.26 8.38
C SER A 72 -37.42 5.78 7.38
N ALA A 73 -38.34 4.92 7.82
CA ALA A 73 -39.47 4.49 7.01
C ALA A 73 -40.33 5.65 6.44
N ASN A 74 -40.49 6.74 7.19
CA ASN A 74 -41.22 7.90 6.69
C ASN A 74 -40.46 8.61 5.56
N VAL A 75 -39.11 8.71 5.69
CA VAL A 75 -38.27 9.31 4.63
C VAL A 75 -38.29 8.43 3.38
N VAL A 76 -38.11 7.11 3.55
CA VAL A 76 -38.14 6.15 2.45
C VAL A 76 -39.47 6.17 1.72
N GLY A 77 -40.57 6.13 2.47
CA GLY A 77 -41.94 6.23 1.89
C GLY A 77 -42.20 7.53 1.12
N GLU A 78 -41.76 8.67 1.65
CA GLU A 78 -41.88 9.98 0.99
C GLU A 78 -41.08 10.01 -0.33
N VAL A 79 -39.82 9.55 -0.30
CA VAL A 79 -38.95 9.56 -1.47
C VAL A 79 -39.42 8.57 -2.54
N MET A 80 -39.85 7.37 -2.13
CA MET A 80 -40.37 6.36 -3.03
C MET A 80 -41.69 6.80 -3.70
N GLY A 81 -42.58 7.36 -2.91
CA GLY A 81 -43.90 7.78 -3.41
C GLY A 81 -43.86 9.01 -4.31
N LYS A 82 -42.87 9.92 -4.11
CA LYS A 82 -42.88 11.20 -4.81
C LYS A 82 -41.78 11.39 -5.85
N TYR A 83 -40.62 10.76 -5.66
CA TYR A 83 -39.43 11.12 -6.45
C TYR A 83 -38.67 9.91 -7.06
N HIS A 84 -38.63 8.78 -6.38
CA HIS A 84 -37.78 7.68 -6.80
C HIS A 84 -38.53 6.35 -6.95
N PRO A 85 -38.98 5.99 -8.18
CA PRO A 85 -39.85 4.85 -8.44
C PRO A 85 -39.11 3.51 -8.45
N HIS A 86 -38.37 3.21 -7.36
CA HIS A 86 -37.61 1.98 -7.19
C HIS A 86 -37.85 1.40 -5.78
N GLY A 87 -37.35 0.18 -5.53
CA GLY A 87 -37.56 -0.51 -4.25
C GLY A 87 -37.07 0.28 -3.05
N ASP A 88 -37.76 0.14 -1.93
CA ASP A 88 -37.49 0.75 -0.64
C ASP A 88 -36.08 0.45 -0.10
N SER A 89 -35.60 -0.79 -0.32
CA SER A 89 -34.28 -1.22 0.09
C SER A 89 -33.18 -0.39 -0.57
N ALA A 90 -33.28 -0.09 -1.87
CA ALA A 90 -32.28 0.71 -2.58
C ALA A 90 -32.18 2.14 -2.03
N ILE A 91 -33.34 2.74 -1.65
CA ILE A 91 -33.42 4.05 -1.04
C ILE A 91 -32.82 4.01 0.36
N TYR A 92 -33.22 3.01 1.18
CA TYR A 92 -32.76 2.88 2.56
C TYR A 92 -31.25 2.61 2.64
N ASP A 93 -30.70 1.70 1.82
CA ASP A 93 -29.26 1.39 1.77
C ASP A 93 -28.44 2.62 1.35
N SER A 94 -28.96 3.41 0.39
CA SER A 94 -28.31 4.67 0.01
C SER A 94 -28.31 5.67 1.15
N MET A 95 -29.44 5.78 1.88
CA MET A 95 -29.56 6.65 3.05
C MET A 95 -28.65 6.19 4.20
N ALA A 96 -28.55 4.88 4.42
CA ALA A 96 -27.65 4.30 5.43
C ALA A 96 -26.19 4.65 5.14
N ARG A 97 -25.75 4.50 3.90
CA ARG A 97 -24.36 4.89 3.52
C ARG A 97 -24.09 6.37 3.73
N MET A 98 -25.09 7.24 3.54
CA MET A 98 -24.95 8.68 3.80
C MET A 98 -24.89 9.02 5.29
N ALA A 99 -25.27 8.11 6.20
CA ALA A 99 -25.18 8.27 7.64
C ALA A 99 -23.90 7.66 8.24
N GLN A 100 -23.19 6.79 7.52
CA GLN A 100 -22.02 6.07 8.01
C GLN A 100 -20.73 6.93 7.93
N ASP A 101 -20.08 7.14 9.07
CA ASP A 101 -18.85 7.93 9.20
C ASP A 101 -17.58 7.22 8.71
N PHE A 102 -17.66 5.88 8.51
CA PHE A 102 -16.64 5.06 7.88
C PHE A 102 -16.82 4.94 6.35
N SER A 103 -18.01 5.30 5.82
CA SER A 103 -18.30 5.31 4.38
C SER A 103 -18.11 6.69 3.76
N LEU A 104 -18.56 7.77 4.44
CA LEU A 104 -18.42 9.15 4.00
C LEU A 104 -17.49 9.93 4.93
N ARG A 105 -16.60 10.72 4.36
CA ARG A 105 -15.74 11.63 5.13
C ARG A 105 -16.53 12.70 5.87
N TYR A 106 -17.66 13.12 5.28
CA TYR A 106 -18.63 14.09 5.81
C TYR A 106 -20.04 13.53 5.64
N PRO A 107 -20.58 12.81 6.63
CA PRO A 107 -21.94 12.25 6.57
C PRO A 107 -22.99 13.33 6.28
N LEU A 108 -23.95 12.99 5.41
CA LEU A 108 -25.03 13.89 4.99
C LEU A 108 -26.33 13.63 5.75
N VAL A 109 -26.48 12.45 6.32
CA VAL A 109 -27.62 12.05 7.14
C VAL A 109 -27.15 11.90 8.57
N ASP A 110 -27.84 12.54 9.51
CA ASP A 110 -27.70 12.36 10.94
C ASP A 110 -28.66 11.26 11.37
N GLY A 111 -28.11 10.14 11.79
CA GLY A 111 -28.84 8.91 12.07
C GLY A 111 -28.87 8.57 13.56
N GLN A 112 -30.03 8.12 14.08
CA GLN A 112 -30.16 7.54 15.41
C GLN A 112 -30.57 6.08 15.31
N GLY A 113 -29.88 5.20 16.06
CA GLY A 113 -30.05 3.75 16.03
C GLY A 113 -28.83 3.05 15.36
N ASN A 114 -29.02 1.79 14.96
CA ASN A 114 -27.97 1.03 14.29
C ASN A 114 -28.03 1.24 12.76
N TRP A 115 -27.01 1.88 12.22
CA TRP A 115 -26.86 2.20 10.80
C TRP A 115 -25.81 1.32 10.11
N GLY A 116 -25.49 0.16 10.69
CA GLY A 116 -24.44 -0.73 10.23
C GLY A 116 -23.08 -0.42 10.85
N SER A 117 -22.10 -1.26 10.62
CA SER A 117 -20.76 -1.12 11.16
C SER A 117 -19.66 -1.38 10.12
N ILE A 118 -18.42 -1.04 10.48
CA ILE A 118 -17.23 -1.32 9.67
C ILE A 118 -16.95 -2.84 9.57
N ASP A 119 -17.61 -3.65 10.40
CA ASP A 119 -17.59 -5.12 10.37
C ASP A 119 -18.49 -5.71 9.26
N GLY A 120 -19.19 -4.84 8.52
CA GLY A 120 -20.09 -5.27 7.45
C GLY A 120 -21.50 -5.61 7.94
N ASP A 121 -21.83 -5.31 9.19
CA ASP A 121 -23.20 -5.47 9.67
C ASP A 121 -24.16 -4.58 8.90
N ALA A 122 -25.29 -5.14 8.52
CA ALA A 122 -26.35 -4.40 7.87
C ALA A 122 -27.01 -3.39 8.85
N PRO A 123 -27.51 -2.26 8.37
CA PRO A 123 -28.32 -1.36 9.20
C PRO A 123 -29.58 -2.09 9.69
N ALA A 124 -30.04 -1.72 10.88
CA ALA A 124 -31.31 -2.20 11.40
C ALA A 124 -32.46 -1.79 10.46
N ALA A 125 -33.56 -2.55 10.44
CA ALA A 125 -34.70 -2.25 9.59
C ALA A 125 -35.19 -0.79 9.78
N MET A 126 -35.59 -0.14 8.69
CA MET A 126 -35.97 1.29 8.62
C MET A 126 -37.06 1.73 9.61
N ARG A 127 -37.83 0.78 10.16
CA ARG A 127 -38.83 1.03 11.22
C ARG A 127 -38.19 1.30 12.60
N TYR A 128 -36.93 0.90 12.80
CA TYR A 128 -36.20 1.08 14.07
C TYR A 128 -35.29 2.32 14.03
N THR A 129 -34.69 2.62 12.90
CA THR A 129 -33.77 3.76 12.76
C THR A 129 -34.53 5.06 12.56
N GLU A 130 -33.89 6.15 12.95
CA GLU A 130 -34.42 7.51 12.78
C GLU A 130 -33.38 8.40 12.11
N ALA A 131 -33.82 9.36 11.32
CA ALA A 131 -32.97 10.22 10.51
C ALA A 131 -33.42 11.68 10.47
N ARG A 132 -32.44 12.56 10.23
CA ARG A 132 -32.60 13.96 9.82
C ARG A 132 -31.36 14.39 9.01
N LEU A 133 -31.42 15.57 8.38
CA LEU A 133 -30.25 16.14 7.68
C LEU A 133 -29.17 16.55 8.69
N THR A 134 -27.89 16.36 8.32
CA THR A 134 -26.78 16.95 9.06
C THR A 134 -26.68 18.46 8.81
N LYS A 135 -25.91 19.16 9.64
CA LYS A 135 -25.68 20.61 9.44
C LYS A 135 -24.95 20.85 8.10
N ILE A 136 -24.02 20.03 7.71
CA ILE A 136 -23.23 20.19 6.46
C ILE A 136 -24.09 19.92 5.21
N SER A 137 -25.07 19.03 5.27
CA SER A 137 -25.96 18.76 4.13
C SER A 137 -26.87 19.94 3.80
N ALA A 138 -27.20 20.79 4.78
CA ALA A 138 -27.96 22.02 4.55
C ALA A 138 -27.20 23.01 3.63
N GLU A 139 -25.88 22.97 3.61
CA GLU A 139 -25.08 23.82 2.72
C GLU A 139 -25.19 23.40 1.24
N LEU A 140 -25.53 22.13 0.97
CA LEU A 140 -25.82 21.69 -0.40
C LEU A 140 -27.13 22.26 -0.94
N LEU A 141 -28.11 22.43 -0.06
CA LEU A 141 -29.47 22.91 -0.36
C LEU A 141 -29.63 24.43 -0.17
N ALA A 142 -28.61 25.08 0.36
CA ALA A 142 -28.67 26.51 0.63
C ALA A 142 -29.03 27.33 -0.64
N ASP A 143 -29.94 28.26 -0.51
CA ASP A 143 -30.44 29.12 -1.59
C ASP A 143 -31.29 28.42 -2.67
N ILE A 144 -31.75 27.18 -2.47
CA ILE A 144 -32.53 26.41 -3.46
C ILE A 144 -33.87 27.11 -3.81
N GLU A 145 -34.45 27.84 -2.87
CA GLU A 145 -35.69 28.56 -3.05
C GLU A 145 -35.54 29.92 -3.74
N ARG A 146 -34.31 30.32 -4.07
CA ARG A 146 -33.96 31.61 -4.68
C ARG A 146 -33.78 31.55 -6.19
N GLY A 147 -34.47 30.64 -6.88
CA GLY A 147 -34.39 30.51 -8.35
C GLY A 147 -33.03 30.09 -8.88
N THR A 148 -32.21 29.45 -8.03
CA THR A 148 -30.82 29.02 -8.36
C THR A 148 -30.79 27.80 -9.24
N VAL A 149 -31.73 26.87 -9.06
CA VAL A 149 -31.76 25.57 -9.73
C VAL A 149 -32.86 25.47 -10.77
N ASP A 150 -32.66 24.56 -11.72
CA ASP A 150 -33.70 24.23 -12.68
C ASP A 150 -34.54 23.07 -12.10
N TRP A 151 -35.86 23.19 -12.24
CA TRP A 151 -36.83 22.23 -11.73
C TRP A 151 -37.27 21.32 -12.88
N ILE A 152 -37.23 20.02 -12.68
CA ILE A 152 -37.70 19.04 -13.66
C ILE A 152 -38.89 18.26 -13.09
N PRO A 153 -39.79 17.76 -13.97
CA PRO A 153 -40.87 16.87 -13.52
C PRO A 153 -40.31 15.61 -12.88
N ASN A 154 -40.98 15.11 -11.84
CA ASN A 154 -40.70 13.78 -11.29
C ASN A 154 -41.18 12.67 -12.27
N TYR A 155 -41.07 11.41 -11.88
CA TYR A 155 -41.33 10.24 -12.75
C TYR A 155 -42.78 10.20 -13.29
N ASP A 156 -43.79 10.74 -12.60
CA ASP A 156 -45.21 10.75 -12.98
C ASP A 156 -45.74 12.14 -13.33
N SER A 157 -44.89 13.14 -13.39
CA SER A 157 -45.21 14.57 -13.64
C SER A 157 -46.16 15.21 -12.64
N SER A 158 -46.43 14.58 -11.50
CA SER A 158 -47.30 15.11 -10.46
C SER A 158 -46.61 16.19 -9.60
N ARG A 159 -45.28 16.20 -9.59
CA ARG A 159 -44.44 17.13 -8.81
C ARG A 159 -43.19 17.51 -9.58
N VAL A 160 -42.43 18.42 -9.01
CA VAL A 160 -41.13 18.83 -9.54
C VAL A 160 -40.00 18.49 -8.54
N GLU A 161 -38.87 18.15 -9.07
CA GLU A 161 -37.63 17.88 -8.32
C GLU A 161 -36.48 18.73 -8.86
N PRO A 162 -35.48 19.11 -8.05
CA PRO A 162 -34.35 19.89 -8.53
C PRO A 162 -33.41 19.01 -9.40
N ALA A 163 -33.05 19.53 -10.57
CA ALA A 163 -32.13 18.83 -11.47
C ALA A 163 -30.73 18.66 -10.85
N PHE A 164 -30.29 19.61 -10.05
CA PHE A 164 -29.07 19.64 -9.27
C PHE A 164 -29.23 20.57 -8.06
N PHE A 165 -28.31 20.51 -7.10
CA PHE A 165 -28.33 21.41 -5.96
C PHE A 165 -27.45 22.65 -6.16
N PRO A 166 -27.72 23.77 -5.44
CA PRO A 166 -26.86 24.96 -5.47
C PRO A 166 -25.46 24.72 -4.95
N ALA A 167 -25.27 23.73 -4.05
CA ALA A 167 -24.04 23.17 -3.53
C ALA A 167 -22.98 24.23 -3.18
N LYS A 168 -23.05 24.83 -2.00
CA LYS A 168 -21.99 25.71 -1.49
C LYS A 168 -20.67 24.96 -1.22
N LEU A 169 -20.72 23.62 -1.09
CA LEU A 169 -19.59 22.75 -0.85
C LEU A 169 -19.17 22.06 -2.15
N PRO A 170 -17.87 21.85 -2.41
CA PRO A 170 -17.37 21.03 -3.52
C PRO A 170 -17.52 19.55 -3.21
N HIS A 171 -18.76 19.09 -3.05
CA HIS A 171 -19.13 17.81 -2.46
C HIS A 171 -18.53 16.60 -3.19
N LEU A 172 -18.41 16.68 -4.54
CA LEU A 172 -17.83 15.58 -5.32
C LEU A 172 -16.44 15.18 -4.83
N LEU A 173 -15.60 16.14 -4.45
CA LEU A 173 -14.27 15.88 -3.91
C LEU A 173 -14.31 15.59 -2.40
N LEU A 174 -15.25 16.15 -1.65
CA LEU A 174 -15.29 15.97 -0.19
C LEU A 174 -15.62 14.54 0.22
N ASN A 175 -16.63 13.95 -0.39
CA ASN A 175 -17.06 12.58 -0.08
C ASN A 175 -16.68 11.57 -1.15
N GLY A 176 -16.22 12.05 -2.31
CA GLY A 176 -15.95 11.19 -3.45
C GLY A 176 -17.22 10.54 -4.01
N ALA A 177 -17.03 9.61 -4.93
CA ALA A 177 -18.12 8.82 -5.49
C ALA A 177 -17.59 7.49 -6.02
N VAL A 178 -18.32 6.40 -5.77
CA VAL A 178 -18.05 5.09 -6.36
C VAL A 178 -19.32 4.57 -7.01
N GLY A 179 -19.26 4.14 -8.27
CA GLY A 179 -20.43 3.65 -9.00
C GLY A 179 -20.04 2.85 -10.23
N ILE A 180 -20.85 1.83 -10.53
CA ILE A 180 -20.65 0.97 -11.70
C ILE A 180 -21.82 1.22 -12.62
N ALA A 181 -21.54 1.68 -13.85
CA ALA A 181 -22.51 1.87 -14.92
C ALA A 181 -22.29 0.82 -16.02
N VAL A 182 -23.04 0.93 -17.11
CA VAL A 182 -22.84 0.07 -18.29
C VAL A 182 -21.63 0.59 -19.07
N GLY A 183 -20.61 -0.24 -19.21
CA GLY A 183 -19.39 0.10 -19.95
C GLY A 183 -18.43 1.09 -19.28
N MET A 184 -18.77 1.61 -18.11
CA MET A 184 -17.93 2.58 -17.38
C MET A 184 -18.18 2.53 -15.87
N ALA A 185 -17.21 2.99 -15.09
CA ALA A 185 -17.31 3.07 -13.64
C ALA A 185 -16.73 4.39 -13.16
N THR A 186 -17.17 4.89 -12.02
CA THR A 186 -16.55 6.02 -11.33
C THR A 186 -15.96 5.58 -10.01
N SER A 187 -14.78 6.12 -9.68
CA SER A 187 -14.09 5.92 -8.41
C SER A 187 -13.32 7.20 -8.07
N ILE A 188 -13.96 8.09 -7.34
CA ILE A 188 -13.43 9.39 -6.92
C ILE A 188 -13.19 9.31 -5.42
N PRO A 189 -11.95 9.55 -4.94
CA PRO A 189 -11.66 9.48 -3.51
C PRO A 189 -12.18 10.70 -2.75
N PRO A 190 -12.45 10.57 -1.44
CA PRO A 190 -12.77 11.69 -0.57
C PRO A 190 -11.54 12.52 -0.19
N HIS A 191 -11.75 13.80 0.17
CA HIS A 191 -10.69 14.75 0.51
C HIS A 191 -11.03 15.61 1.72
N ASN A 192 -10.01 16.24 2.29
CA ASN A 192 -10.18 17.16 3.40
C ASN A 192 -10.81 18.49 2.95
N LEU A 193 -11.83 18.94 3.71
CA LEU A 193 -12.59 20.16 3.41
C LEU A 193 -11.70 21.40 3.32
N HIS A 194 -10.81 21.59 4.29
CA HIS A 194 -9.94 22.79 4.34
C HIS A 194 -8.95 22.83 3.18
N GLU A 195 -8.45 21.67 2.78
CA GLU A 195 -7.51 21.53 1.65
C GLU A 195 -8.18 21.86 0.33
N ILE A 196 -9.37 21.29 0.09
CA ILE A 196 -10.16 21.56 -1.12
C ILE A 196 -10.58 23.03 -1.18
N ILE A 197 -11.02 23.63 -0.06
CA ILE A 197 -11.35 25.05 -0.01
C ILE A 197 -10.12 25.91 -0.37
N ASN A 198 -8.96 25.63 0.23
CA ASN A 198 -7.75 26.39 -0.06
C ASN A 198 -7.35 26.29 -1.55
N ALA A 199 -7.41 25.10 -2.14
CA ALA A 199 -7.15 24.88 -3.56
C ALA A 199 -8.15 25.62 -4.45
N THR A 200 -9.44 25.59 -4.09
CA THR A 200 -10.50 26.30 -4.81
C THR A 200 -10.28 27.82 -4.79
N MET A 201 -9.95 28.39 -3.62
CA MET A 201 -9.62 29.80 -3.48
C MET A 201 -8.37 30.19 -4.29
N HIS A 202 -7.35 29.32 -4.30
CA HIS A 202 -6.16 29.54 -5.12
C HIS A 202 -6.50 29.55 -6.61
N LEU A 203 -7.30 28.58 -7.08
CA LEU A 203 -7.72 28.49 -8.48
C LEU A 203 -8.62 29.69 -8.88
N ALA A 204 -9.50 30.16 -7.97
CA ALA A 204 -10.32 31.34 -8.21
C ALA A 204 -9.47 32.62 -8.43
N LYS A 205 -8.33 32.72 -7.73
CA LYS A 205 -7.38 33.84 -7.87
C LYS A 205 -6.43 33.67 -9.06
N TYR A 206 -6.03 32.43 -9.37
CA TYR A 206 -5.07 32.08 -10.42
C TYR A 206 -5.68 30.99 -11.34
N PRO A 207 -6.51 31.35 -12.33
CA PRO A 207 -7.22 30.38 -13.17
C PRO A 207 -6.30 29.46 -13.99
N ASP A 208 -5.09 29.92 -14.28
CA ASP A 208 -4.07 29.15 -15.03
C ASP A 208 -3.23 28.22 -14.16
N ALA A 209 -3.49 28.14 -12.83
CA ALA A 209 -2.77 27.28 -11.93
C ALA A 209 -2.75 25.82 -12.46
N SER A 210 -1.57 25.19 -12.40
CA SER A 210 -1.40 23.79 -12.80
C SER A 210 -1.90 22.84 -11.71
N THR A 211 -2.12 21.56 -12.06
CA THR A 211 -2.44 20.52 -11.07
C THR A 211 -1.38 20.45 -9.95
N LYS A 212 -0.11 20.66 -10.29
CA LYS A 212 0.99 20.67 -9.34
C LYS A 212 0.91 21.82 -8.32
N ASP A 213 0.46 22.99 -8.76
CA ASP A 213 0.23 24.13 -7.85
C ASP A 213 -0.94 23.83 -6.90
N LEU A 214 -2.01 23.21 -7.39
CA LEU A 214 -3.16 22.81 -6.58
C LEU A 214 -2.79 21.72 -5.57
N MET A 215 -1.88 20.82 -5.89
CA MET A 215 -1.38 19.78 -4.98
C MET A 215 -0.55 20.34 -3.80
N GLN A 216 -0.17 21.60 -3.81
CA GLN A 216 0.41 22.24 -2.61
C GLN A 216 -0.65 22.40 -1.50
N TYR A 217 -1.91 22.50 -1.88
CA TYR A 217 -3.07 22.62 -0.98
C TYR A 217 -3.79 21.27 -0.78
N VAL A 218 -3.84 20.42 -1.82
CA VAL A 218 -4.47 19.08 -1.79
C VAL A 218 -3.39 18.03 -1.99
N PRO A 219 -2.67 17.65 -0.93
CA PRO A 219 -1.55 16.72 -1.06
C PRO A 219 -1.97 15.29 -1.38
N GLY A 220 -3.24 14.93 -1.20
CA GLY A 220 -3.81 13.61 -1.50
C GLY A 220 -5.21 13.40 -0.92
N PRO A 221 -5.83 12.25 -1.16
CA PRO A 221 -7.09 11.85 -0.54
C PRO A 221 -7.05 11.87 0.99
N ASP A 222 -8.22 12.03 1.62
CA ASP A 222 -8.41 11.98 3.07
C ASP A 222 -9.57 11.02 3.40
N PHE A 223 -9.22 9.74 3.57
CA PHE A 223 -10.19 8.68 3.79
C PHE A 223 -10.81 8.73 5.19
N PRO A 224 -12.11 8.41 5.33
CA PRO A 224 -12.79 8.39 6.63
C PRO A 224 -12.16 7.41 7.61
N THR A 225 -11.60 6.30 7.15
CA THR A 225 -10.95 5.27 7.96
C THR A 225 -9.46 5.53 8.23
N GLY A 226 -8.89 6.65 7.76
CA GLY A 226 -7.48 6.97 7.94
C GLY A 226 -6.55 6.22 6.99
N GLY A 227 -5.56 5.57 7.55
CA GLY A 227 -4.54 4.83 6.79
C GLY A 227 -3.37 5.69 6.28
N VAL A 228 -2.46 5.06 5.58
CA VAL A 228 -1.24 5.68 5.03
C VAL A 228 -1.20 5.51 3.52
N ILE A 229 -1.09 6.60 2.78
CA ILE A 229 -0.92 6.61 1.32
C ILE A 229 0.57 6.76 0.99
N PHE A 230 1.03 6.00 0.03
CA PHE A 230 2.39 6.01 -0.50
C PHE A 230 2.39 6.47 -1.96
N ASP A 231 3.55 6.95 -2.42
CA ASP A 231 3.82 7.34 -3.81
C ASP A 231 3.14 8.63 -4.26
N ARG A 232 3.79 9.76 -3.92
CA ARG A 232 3.37 11.09 -4.35
C ARG A 232 3.35 11.27 -5.88
N LYS A 233 4.21 10.56 -6.62
CA LYS A 233 4.25 10.68 -8.10
C LYS A 233 3.01 10.06 -8.74
N ALA A 234 2.60 8.88 -8.26
CA ALA A 234 1.36 8.25 -8.71
C ALA A 234 0.13 9.12 -8.42
N LEU A 235 0.12 9.82 -7.27
CA LEU A 235 -0.93 10.80 -6.95
C LEU A 235 -0.93 11.99 -7.92
N GLU A 236 0.24 12.55 -8.25
CA GLU A 236 0.35 13.67 -9.21
C GLU A 236 -0.19 13.28 -10.58
N GLU A 237 0.16 12.09 -11.06
CA GLU A 237 -0.32 11.55 -12.33
C GLU A 237 -1.84 11.29 -12.30
N ALA A 238 -2.35 10.70 -11.20
CA ALA A 238 -3.77 10.43 -11.03
C ALA A 238 -4.60 11.72 -11.02
N TYR A 239 -4.15 12.78 -10.33
CA TYR A 239 -4.83 14.07 -10.32
C TYR A 239 -4.72 14.85 -11.63
N ALA A 240 -3.62 14.69 -12.36
CA ALA A 240 -3.45 15.35 -13.66
C ALA A 240 -4.35 14.72 -14.74
N THR A 241 -4.52 13.41 -14.74
CA THR A 241 -5.24 12.65 -15.77
C THR A 241 -6.67 12.25 -15.39
N GLY A 242 -7.00 12.30 -14.11
CA GLY A 242 -8.24 11.73 -13.55
C GLY A 242 -8.24 10.20 -13.46
N ARG A 243 -7.12 9.52 -13.79
CA ARG A 243 -6.93 8.07 -13.73
C ARG A 243 -5.60 7.71 -13.12
N GLY A 244 -5.57 6.66 -12.33
CA GLY A 244 -4.36 6.17 -11.69
C GLY A 244 -4.67 5.21 -10.55
N SER A 245 -3.65 4.86 -9.79
CA SER A 245 -3.82 4.07 -8.57
C SER A 245 -2.82 4.49 -7.51
N VAL A 246 -3.23 4.42 -6.26
CA VAL A 246 -2.36 4.65 -5.10
C VAL A 246 -2.50 3.51 -4.13
N THR A 247 -1.41 3.15 -3.48
CA THR A 247 -1.42 2.11 -2.45
C THR A 247 -1.72 2.73 -1.10
N ILE A 248 -2.70 2.13 -0.40
CA ILE A 248 -3.09 2.48 0.96
C ILE A 248 -2.68 1.33 1.88
N ARG A 249 -2.06 1.63 3.00
CA ARG A 249 -1.79 0.69 4.08
C ARG A 249 -2.54 1.04 5.34
N ALA A 250 -2.86 0.02 6.11
CA ALA A 250 -3.30 0.11 7.50
C ALA A 250 -2.23 0.80 8.37
N VAL A 251 -2.64 1.42 9.46
CA VAL A 251 -1.73 1.83 10.52
C VAL A 251 -1.57 0.65 11.48
N ALA A 252 -0.35 0.12 11.55
CA ALA A 252 0.00 -1.02 12.38
C ALA A 252 1.32 -0.75 13.12
N GLU A 253 1.36 -1.07 14.41
CA GLU A 253 2.50 -0.88 15.28
C GLU A 253 2.88 -2.21 15.94
N ILE A 254 4.19 -2.43 16.11
CA ILE A 254 4.72 -3.61 16.80
C ILE A 254 5.02 -3.19 18.24
N GLU A 255 4.39 -3.86 19.18
CA GLU A 255 4.60 -3.62 20.60
C GLU A 255 5.19 -4.86 21.30
N GLU A 256 6.16 -4.62 22.20
CA GLU A 256 6.69 -5.65 23.07
C GLU A 256 5.88 -5.71 24.38
N ARG A 257 5.41 -6.89 24.73
CA ARG A 257 4.68 -7.15 25.99
C ARG A 257 5.64 -7.32 27.15
N LYS A 258 5.17 -7.09 28.36
CA LYS A 258 5.92 -7.33 29.61
C LYS A 258 6.45 -8.76 29.75
N SER A 259 5.88 -9.71 29.03
CA SER A 259 6.31 -11.11 28.96
C SER A 259 7.49 -11.37 27.98
N GLY A 260 7.96 -10.34 27.25
CA GLY A 260 8.98 -10.48 26.19
C GLY A 260 8.43 -11.02 24.87
N SER A 261 7.11 -11.26 24.75
CA SER A 261 6.45 -11.60 23.48
C SER A 261 6.02 -10.32 22.74
N PHE A 262 5.92 -10.40 21.42
CA PHE A 262 5.47 -9.28 20.59
C PHE A 262 4.00 -9.41 20.20
N GLN A 263 3.38 -8.26 19.97
CA GLN A 263 2.06 -8.16 19.35
C GLN A 263 2.05 -7.07 18.28
N ILE A 264 1.22 -7.25 17.25
CA ILE A 264 0.97 -6.23 16.23
C ILE A 264 -0.41 -5.65 16.53
N ILE A 265 -0.47 -4.32 16.68
CA ILE A 265 -1.71 -3.58 16.94
C ILE A 265 -2.05 -2.80 15.69
N ILE A 266 -3.24 -3.02 15.13
CA ILE A 266 -3.77 -2.33 13.97
C ILE A 266 -4.86 -1.39 14.44
N THR A 267 -4.67 -0.09 14.20
CA THR A 267 -5.58 0.97 14.65
C THR A 267 -6.37 1.62 13.51
N GLU A 268 -5.93 1.49 12.28
CA GLU A 268 -6.62 1.99 11.10
C GLU A 268 -6.52 0.97 9.96
N ILE A 269 -7.59 0.80 9.19
CA ILE A 269 -7.63 -0.10 8.02
C ILE A 269 -7.87 0.69 6.74
N PRO A 270 -7.45 0.18 5.56
CA PRO A 270 -7.67 0.86 4.30
C PRO A 270 -9.16 1.07 4.01
N TYR A 271 -9.46 2.16 3.30
CA TYR A 271 -10.82 2.52 2.94
C TYR A 271 -11.53 1.42 2.15
N GLN A 272 -12.82 1.19 2.48
CA GLN A 272 -13.67 0.14 1.89
C GLN A 272 -13.16 -1.30 2.16
N VAL A 273 -12.49 -1.52 3.26
CA VAL A 273 -12.17 -2.86 3.77
C VAL A 273 -13.15 -3.21 4.88
N ASN A 274 -13.71 -4.41 4.81
CA ASN A 274 -14.52 -4.99 5.88
C ASN A 274 -13.59 -5.55 6.96
N LYS A 275 -13.75 -5.08 8.21
CA LYS A 275 -12.87 -5.50 9.32
C LYS A 275 -13.03 -6.98 9.67
N SER A 276 -14.27 -7.48 9.71
CA SER A 276 -14.55 -8.89 10.04
C SER A 276 -13.98 -9.86 8.99
N ASP A 277 -14.17 -9.55 7.68
CA ASP A 277 -13.60 -10.35 6.60
C ASP A 277 -12.07 -10.33 6.63
N LEU A 278 -11.48 -9.17 6.96
CA LEU A 278 -10.04 -9.02 7.10
C LEU A 278 -9.47 -9.91 8.22
N ILE A 279 -10.09 -9.91 9.40
CA ILE A 279 -9.69 -10.75 10.54
C ILE A 279 -9.85 -12.24 10.20
N THR A 280 -10.97 -12.61 9.57
CA THR A 280 -11.21 -13.97 9.10
C THR A 280 -10.12 -14.43 8.13
N LYS A 281 -9.74 -13.57 7.17
CA LYS A 281 -8.66 -13.88 6.23
C LYS A 281 -7.30 -14.04 6.89
N MET A 282 -6.99 -13.22 7.89
CA MET A 282 -5.77 -13.40 8.70
C MET A 282 -5.76 -14.74 9.42
N ALA A 283 -6.89 -15.15 10.01
CA ALA A 283 -7.03 -16.42 10.70
C ALA A 283 -6.86 -17.63 9.74
N GLU A 284 -7.47 -17.58 8.56
CA GLU A 284 -7.30 -18.59 7.51
C GLU A 284 -5.83 -18.77 7.12
N LEU A 285 -5.12 -17.65 6.83
CA LEU A 285 -3.70 -17.68 6.45
C LEU A 285 -2.80 -18.25 7.57
N ALA A 286 -3.15 -18.01 8.83
CA ALA A 286 -2.45 -18.60 9.97
C ALA A 286 -2.72 -20.11 10.09
N GLN A 287 -3.96 -20.55 9.90
CA GLN A 287 -4.35 -21.98 9.91
C GLN A 287 -3.72 -22.76 8.76
N GLU A 288 -3.68 -22.18 7.56
CA GLU A 288 -3.04 -22.73 6.37
C GLU A 288 -1.51 -22.72 6.45
N LYS A 289 -0.92 -22.16 7.51
CA LYS A 289 0.53 -21.97 7.71
C LYS A 289 1.20 -21.16 6.59
N ARG A 290 0.45 -20.32 5.91
CA ARG A 290 1.00 -19.36 4.96
C ARG A 290 1.64 -18.17 5.66
N ILE A 291 1.11 -17.82 6.84
CA ILE A 291 1.72 -16.87 7.78
C ILE A 291 2.00 -17.63 9.06
N GLU A 292 3.24 -17.96 9.30
CA GLU A 292 3.68 -18.60 10.55
C GLU A 292 3.99 -17.54 11.60
N GLY A 293 3.88 -17.90 12.86
CA GLY A 293 4.24 -17.00 13.98
C GLY A 293 3.06 -16.29 14.64
N ILE A 294 1.85 -16.35 14.09
CA ILE A 294 0.63 -15.87 14.77
C ILE A 294 0.22 -16.89 15.84
N LYS A 295 -0.01 -16.40 17.05
CA LYS A 295 -0.49 -17.18 18.20
C LYS A 295 -1.98 -17.03 18.38
N ASP A 296 -2.48 -15.79 18.34
CA ASP A 296 -3.88 -15.44 18.58
C ASP A 296 -4.27 -14.16 17.83
N LEU A 297 -5.55 -14.03 17.51
CA LEU A 297 -6.14 -12.88 16.82
C LEU A 297 -7.35 -12.43 17.62
N ARG A 298 -7.40 -11.15 17.99
CA ARG A 298 -8.52 -10.57 18.73
C ARG A 298 -8.94 -9.23 18.11
N ASP A 299 -10.24 -9.03 18.10
CA ASP A 299 -10.84 -7.73 17.87
C ASP A 299 -11.15 -7.08 19.22
N GLU A 300 -10.44 -6.02 19.54
CA GLU A 300 -10.59 -5.23 20.76
C GLU A 300 -11.17 -3.83 20.43
N SER A 301 -11.81 -3.68 19.26
CA SER A 301 -12.41 -2.42 18.84
C SER A 301 -13.60 -2.07 19.73
N ASP A 302 -13.71 -0.79 20.11
CA ASP A 302 -14.76 -0.26 20.96
C ASP A 302 -15.20 1.15 20.51
N ARG A 303 -15.82 1.94 21.41
CA ARG A 303 -16.25 3.32 21.13
C ARG A 303 -15.09 4.28 20.90
N ASP A 304 -13.90 3.96 21.44
CA ASP A 304 -12.71 4.82 21.37
C ASP A 304 -11.96 4.62 20.06
N GLY A 305 -12.25 3.52 19.33
CA GLY A 305 -11.67 3.29 18.02
C GLY A 305 -11.48 1.83 17.61
N LEU A 306 -10.92 1.65 16.43
CA LEU A 306 -10.55 0.35 15.88
C LEU A 306 -9.26 -0.17 16.55
N ARG A 307 -9.28 -1.40 17.03
CA ARG A 307 -8.12 -2.07 17.61
C ARG A 307 -8.13 -3.56 17.31
N ILE A 308 -7.37 -4.00 16.32
CA ILE A 308 -7.13 -5.42 16.03
C ILE A 308 -5.79 -5.80 16.62
N VAL A 309 -5.74 -6.86 17.42
CA VAL A 309 -4.53 -7.35 18.10
C VAL A 309 -4.13 -8.69 17.52
N VAL A 310 -2.92 -8.77 16.95
CA VAL A 310 -2.30 -10.00 16.48
C VAL A 310 -1.20 -10.40 17.46
N GLU A 311 -1.45 -11.38 18.32
CA GLU A 311 -0.45 -11.92 19.25
C GLU A 311 0.52 -12.83 18.49
N LEU A 312 1.82 -12.65 18.73
CA LEU A 312 2.87 -13.45 18.10
C LEU A 312 3.41 -14.52 19.04
N LYS A 313 3.90 -15.61 18.47
CA LYS A 313 4.70 -16.62 19.17
C LYS A 313 6.05 -16.04 19.54
N ASN A 314 6.68 -16.56 20.61
CA ASN A 314 7.94 -16.03 21.13
C ASN A 314 9.11 -16.13 20.13
N ASP A 315 9.06 -17.06 19.20
CA ASP A 315 10.05 -17.34 18.16
C ASP A 315 9.75 -16.64 16.81
N ALA A 316 8.66 -15.87 16.75
CA ALA A 316 8.25 -15.20 15.52
C ALA A 316 8.98 -13.87 15.34
N GLY A 317 9.44 -13.61 14.11
CA GLY A 317 9.95 -12.30 13.69
C GLY A 317 8.79 -11.32 13.45
N PRO A 318 8.57 -10.29 14.29
CA PRO A 318 7.38 -9.43 14.19
C PRO A 318 7.28 -8.70 12.85
N GLN A 319 8.42 -8.20 12.33
CA GLN A 319 8.46 -7.50 11.06
C GLN A 319 8.13 -8.41 9.87
N LYS A 320 8.59 -9.66 9.90
CA LYS A 320 8.25 -10.66 8.88
C LYS A 320 6.75 -10.92 8.83
N VAL A 321 6.13 -11.14 10.01
CA VAL A 321 4.68 -11.38 10.08
C VAL A 321 3.90 -10.17 9.58
N LEU A 322 4.29 -8.94 9.98
CA LEU A 322 3.66 -7.71 9.50
C LEU A 322 3.78 -7.55 7.98
N ASN A 323 4.95 -7.82 7.41
CA ASN A 323 5.17 -7.76 5.96
C ASN A 323 4.30 -8.79 5.22
N GLN A 324 4.20 -10.01 5.73
CA GLN A 324 3.32 -11.04 5.18
C GLN A 324 1.84 -10.67 5.27
N LEU A 325 1.41 -10.05 6.39
CA LEU A 325 0.04 -9.53 6.54
C LEU A 325 -0.26 -8.44 5.50
N PHE A 326 0.64 -7.50 5.24
CA PHE A 326 0.48 -6.51 4.18
C PHE A 326 0.43 -7.12 2.78
N GLN A 327 1.17 -8.19 2.52
CA GLN A 327 1.23 -8.82 1.20
C GLN A 327 0.02 -9.71 0.91
N TYR A 328 -0.50 -10.44 1.91
CA TYR A 328 -1.50 -11.47 1.68
C TYR A 328 -2.91 -11.08 2.13
N THR A 329 -3.09 -9.90 2.70
CA THR A 329 -4.40 -9.39 3.16
C THR A 329 -4.69 -7.98 2.67
N GLU A 330 -5.92 -7.52 2.85
CA GLU A 330 -6.32 -6.14 2.53
C GLU A 330 -5.82 -5.08 3.53
N LEU A 331 -4.87 -5.41 4.42
CA LEU A 331 -4.12 -4.40 5.18
C LEU A 331 -3.29 -3.48 4.27
N GLN A 332 -2.99 -3.94 3.06
CA GLN A 332 -2.50 -3.12 1.96
C GLN A 332 -3.42 -3.33 0.76
N LYS A 333 -3.93 -2.23 0.22
CA LYS A 333 -4.88 -2.23 -0.90
C LYS A 333 -4.57 -1.08 -1.86
N ASN A 334 -4.79 -1.28 -3.14
CA ASN A 334 -4.72 -0.21 -4.13
C ASN A 334 -6.10 0.45 -4.27
N PHE A 335 -6.12 1.78 -4.20
CA PHE A 335 -7.28 2.58 -4.58
C PHE A 335 -7.09 3.07 -6.01
N TYR A 336 -8.04 2.72 -6.86
CA TYR A 336 -8.01 3.07 -8.28
C TYR A 336 -8.81 4.35 -8.51
N PHE A 337 -8.15 5.37 -9.06
CA PHE A 337 -8.79 6.60 -9.50
C PHE A 337 -9.44 6.39 -10.87
N ASN A 338 -10.69 6.78 -10.98
CA ASN A 338 -11.40 7.03 -12.22
C ASN A 338 -12.40 8.14 -11.97
N MET A 339 -11.96 9.39 -12.13
CA MET A 339 -12.72 10.59 -11.78
C MET A 339 -13.75 10.91 -12.87
N LEU A 340 -14.62 9.93 -13.14
CA LEU A 340 -15.69 10.01 -14.11
C LEU A 340 -16.93 10.63 -13.47
N ALA A 341 -17.46 11.71 -14.03
CA ALA A 341 -18.68 12.37 -13.59
C ALA A 341 -19.49 12.86 -14.79
N LEU A 342 -20.74 13.26 -14.56
CA LEU A 342 -21.60 13.83 -15.59
C LEU A 342 -21.35 15.35 -15.69
N GLU A 343 -20.93 15.79 -16.87
CA GLU A 343 -20.90 17.20 -17.23
C GLU A 343 -22.33 17.64 -17.62
N ASN A 344 -22.82 18.69 -16.97
CA ASN A 344 -24.19 19.20 -17.14
C ASN A 344 -25.31 18.15 -16.94
N GLY A 345 -25.03 17.10 -16.16
CA GLY A 345 -26.00 16.04 -15.87
C GLY A 345 -26.26 15.05 -17.00
N ILE A 346 -25.54 15.12 -18.11
CA ILE A 346 -25.81 14.33 -19.32
C ILE A 346 -24.57 13.62 -19.84
N SER A 347 -23.44 14.31 -20.00
CA SER A 347 -22.27 13.80 -20.69
C SER A 347 -21.24 13.22 -19.72
N PRO A 348 -20.95 11.91 -19.75
CA PRO A 348 -19.90 11.33 -18.92
C PRO A 348 -18.52 11.80 -19.41
N ARG A 349 -17.73 12.35 -18.50
CA ARG A 349 -16.37 12.83 -18.76
C ARG A 349 -15.46 12.49 -17.60
N ILE A 350 -14.18 12.22 -17.90
CA ILE A 350 -13.13 12.07 -16.91
C ILE A 350 -12.55 13.46 -16.63
N PHE A 351 -12.49 13.79 -15.37
CA PHE A 351 -12.03 15.09 -14.90
C PHE A 351 -10.67 14.97 -14.20
N SER A 352 -9.76 15.90 -14.46
CA SER A 352 -8.60 16.13 -13.61
C SER A 352 -9.04 16.83 -12.30
N LEU A 353 -8.15 16.90 -11.30
CA LEU A 353 -8.41 17.68 -10.09
C LEU A 353 -8.75 19.15 -10.43
N LYS A 354 -7.99 19.74 -11.35
CA LYS A 354 -8.25 21.11 -11.82
C LYS A 354 -9.63 21.24 -12.47
N ASP A 355 -10.00 20.28 -13.33
CA ASP A 355 -11.29 20.33 -14.03
C ASP A 355 -12.48 20.27 -13.06
N VAL A 356 -12.42 19.40 -12.02
CA VAL A 356 -13.49 19.31 -11.00
C VAL A 356 -13.61 20.63 -10.24
N LEU A 357 -12.49 21.21 -9.80
CA LEU A 357 -12.49 22.49 -9.09
C LEU A 357 -12.99 23.64 -9.98
N SER A 358 -12.61 23.66 -11.26
CA SER A 358 -13.10 24.65 -12.24
C SER A 358 -14.62 24.52 -12.46
N ALA A 359 -15.10 23.28 -12.69
CA ALA A 359 -16.54 23.03 -12.86
C ALA A 359 -17.36 23.45 -11.63
N TYR A 360 -16.82 23.21 -10.43
CA TYR A 360 -17.42 23.69 -9.19
C TYR A 360 -17.45 25.23 -9.12
N LEU A 361 -16.34 25.90 -9.43
CA LEU A 361 -16.28 27.37 -9.43
C LEU A 361 -17.27 27.98 -10.42
N ASP A 362 -17.35 27.45 -11.63
CA ASP A 362 -18.27 27.91 -12.67
C ASP A 362 -19.73 27.68 -12.23
N HIS A 363 -20.03 26.54 -11.63
CA HIS A 363 -21.33 26.31 -11.03
C HIS A 363 -21.65 27.36 -9.93
N ARG A 364 -20.71 27.62 -9.01
CA ARG A 364 -20.90 28.63 -7.96
C ARG A 364 -21.11 30.04 -8.52
N LYS A 365 -20.37 30.42 -9.55
CA LYS A 365 -20.58 31.72 -10.23
C LYS A 365 -22.02 31.85 -10.74
N ILE A 366 -22.54 30.80 -11.39
CA ILE A 366 -23.92 30.76 -11.88
C ILE A 366 -24.93 30.85 -10.70
N MET A 367 -24.69 30.12 -9.60
CA MET A 367 -25.59 30.14 -8.43
C MET A 367 -25.61 31.50 -7.76
N VAL A 368 -24.45 32.13 -7.55
CA VAL A 368 -24.40 33.50 -6.98
C VAL A 368 -25.10 34.52 -7.90
N ARG A 369 -24.91 34.40 -9.22
CA ARG A 369 -25.59 35.27 -10.20
C ARG A 369 -27.11 35.09 -10.12
N LYS A 370 -27.64 33.87 -10.29
CA LYS A 370 -29.09 33.55 -10.23
C LYS A 370 -29.73 34.01 -8.90
N ARG A 371 -29.03 33.73 -7.78
CA ARG A 371 -29.50 34.20 -6.44
C ARG A 371 -29.59 35.73 -6.39
N THR A 372 -28.55 36.40 -6.86
CA THR A 372 -28.51 37.87 -6.83
C THR A 372 -29.55 38.49 -7.76
N GLU A 373 -29.82 37.88 -8.92
CA GLU A 373 -30.89 38.28 -9.84
C GLU A 373 -32.28 38.12 -9.18
N PHE A 374 -32.51 37.00 -8.48
CA PHE A 374 -33.72 36.75 -7.72
C PHE A 374 -33.91 37.79 -6.60
N ASP A 375 -32.86 38.02 -5.80
CA ASP A 375 -32.90 38.99 -4.70
C ASP A 375 -33.09 40.42 -5.25
N LEU A 376 -32.47 40.78 -6.37
CA LEU A 376 -32.66 42.06 -7.05
C LEU A 376 -34.12 42.25 -7.46
N LYS A 377 -34.69 41.24 -8.15
CA LYS A 377 -36.10 41.30 -8.58
C LYS A 377 -37.06 41.49 -7.40
N LYS A 378 -36.87 40.72 -6.32
CA LYS A 378 -37.68 40.86 -5.09
C LYS A 378 -37.53 42.22 -4.41
N ALA A 379 -36.29 42.74 -4.40
CA ALA A 379 -36.02 44.05 -3.84
C ALA A 379 -36.61 45.16 -4.70
N GLU A 380 -36.56 45.08 -6.04
CA GLU A 380 -37.19 46.05 -6.96
C GLU A 380 -38.71 46.03 -6.86
N GLU A 381 -39.33 44.83 -6.80
CA GLU A 381 -40.79 44.68 -6.57
C GLU A 381 -41.17 45.33 -5.25
N ARG A 382 -40.46 45.12 -4.16
CA ARG A 382 -40.76 45.73 -2.84
C ARG A 382 -40.50 47.24 -2.83
N ALA A 383 -39.37 47.68 -3.40
CA ALA A 383 -39.03 49.11 -3.51
C ALA A 383 -40.09 49.88 -4.34
N HIS A 384 -40.59 49.28 -5.42
CA HIS A 384 -41.65 49.84 -6.24
C HIS A 384 -42.93 50.07 -5.42
N ILE A 385 -43.33 49.11 -4.58
CA ILE A 385 -44.48 49.27 -3.69
C ILE A 385 -44.23 50.40 -2.66
N LEU A 386 -43.04 50.38 -2.03
CA LEU A 386 -42.66 51.37 -1.02
C LEU A 386 -42.56 52.80 -1.60
N ASP A 387 -42.07 52.99 -2.83
CA ASP A 387 -42.05 54.24 -3.53
C ASP A 387 -43.48 54.78 -3.71
N GLY A 388 -44.48 53.92 -4.07
CA GLY A 388 -45.88 54.29 -4.17
C GLY A 388 -46.48 54.69 -2.82
N LEU A 389 -46.15 53.92 -1.75
CA LEU A 389 -46.64 54.27 -0.39
C LEU A 389 -46.03 55.60 0.13
N ALA A 390 -44.73 55.84 -0.11
CA ALA A 390 -44.11 57.12 0.27
C ALA A 390 -44.71 58.26 -0.47
N THR A 391 -44.93 58.17 -1.78
CA THR A 391 -45.60 59.16 -2.59
C THR A 391 -47.04 59.37 -2.08
N ALA A 392 -47.75 58.33 -1.70
CA ALA A 392 -49.12 58.42 -1.13
C ALA A 392 -49.17 59.15 0.20
N LEU A 393 -48.19 58.94 1.07
CA LEU A 393 -48.08 59.58 2.38
C LEU A 393 -47.82 61.10 2.26
N ASP A 394 -47.08 61.54 1.21
CA ASP A 394 -46.81 62.93 0.94
C ASP A 394 -48.11 63.72 0.51
N VAL A 395 -49.07 63.04 -0.10
CA VAL A 395 -50.33 63.62 -0.60
C VAL A 395 -51.58 62.90 -0.03
N ILE A 396 -51.47 62.42 1.19
CA ILE A 396 -52.42 61.46 1.79
C ILE A 396 -53.83 61.97 1.81
N ASP A 397 -54.08 63.32 2.12
CA ASP A 397 -55.40 63.91 2.17
C ASP A 397 -56.12 63.84 0.83
N LYS A 398 -55.34 64.03 -0.27
CA LYS A 398 -55.90 63.95 -1.64
C LYS A 398 -56.19 62.50 -2.05
N ILE A 399 -55.43 61.56 -1.56
CA ILE A 399 -55.66 60.12 -1.77
C ILE A 399 -56.95 59.70 -1.04
N ILE A 400 -57.10 60.06 0.23
CA ILE A 400 -58.28 59.75 1.02
C ILE A 400 -59.53 60.36 0.37
N GLU A 401 -59.46 61.63 -0.07
CA GLU A 401 -60.53 62.27 -0.77
C GLU A 401 -60.95 61.56 -2.07
N THR A 402 -59.96 61.11 -2.83
CA THR A 402 -60.17 60.35 -4.07
C THR A 402 -60.79 58.97 -3.82
N ILE A 403 -60.34 58.24 -2.77
CA ILE A 403 -60.99 57.00 -2.36
C ILE A 403 -62.44 57.18 -1.90
N LYS A 404 -62.68 58.18 -1.09
CA LYS A 404 -64.08 58.52 -0.61
C LYS A 404 -65.04 58.88 -1.72
N LYS A 405 -64.59 59.48 -2.82
CA LYS A 405 -65.39 59.84 -3.98
C LYS A 405 -65.58 58.68 -4.98
N SER A 406 -64.93 57.59 -4.84
CA SER A 406 -65.10 56.43 -5.70
C SER A 406 -66.20 55.50 -5.14
N LYS A 407 -66.99 54.89 -6.05
CA LYS A 407 -68.14 54.04 -5.70
C LYS A 407 -67.69 52.65 -5.14
N ASP A 408 -66.56 52.10 -5.62
CA ASP A 408 -66.06 50.81 -5.23
C ASP A 408 -64.54 50.79 -5.26
N LYS A 409 -63.91 49.65 -4.86
CA LYS A 409 -62.43 49.40 -4.81
C LYS A 409 -61.79 49.49 -6.21
N GLU A 410 -62.48 49.02 -7.24
CA GLU A 410 -62.01 49.03 -8.61
C GLU A 410 -61.97 50.48 -9.18
N GLU A 411 -63.02 51.27 -9.00
CA GLU A 411 -63.03 52.63 -9.41
C GLU A 411 -62.03 53.50 -8.62
N ALA A 412 -61.83 53.22 -7.35
CA ALA A 412 -60.79 53.84 -6.54
C ALA A 412 -59.43 53.56 -7.06
N ARG A 413 -59.11 52.30 -7.44
CA ARG A 413 -57.87 51.89 -8.04
C ARG A 413 -57.56 52.64 -9.33
N VAL A 414 -58.53 52.69 -10.27
CA VAL A 414 -58.36 53.37 -11.55
C VAL A 414 -58.17 54.86 -11.34
N ASN A 415 -58.89 55.49 -10.40
CA ASN A 415 -58.76 56.90 -10.12
C ASN A 415 -57.40 57.25 -9.49
N LEU A 416 -56.89 56.44 -8.59
CA LEU A 416 -55.55 56.58 -8.01
C LEU A 416 -54.47 56.46 -9.08
N MET A 417 -54.57 55.49 -9.97
CA MET A 417 -53.60 55.26 -11.07
C MET A 417 -53.54 56.50 -12.00
N LYS A 418 -54.69 57.01 -12.41
CA LYS A 418 -54.84 58.21 -13.30
C LYS A 418 -54.39 59.51 -12.67
N LYS A 419 -54.80 59.79 -11.44
CA LYS A 419 -54.54 61.08 -10.77
C LYS A 419 -53.08 61.20 -10.29
N PHE A 420 -52.52 60.12 -9.73
CA PHE A 420 -51.26 60.18 -9.07
C PHE A 420 -50.12 59.42 -9.85
N LYS A 421 -50.45 58.99 -11.09
CA LYS A 421 -49.52 58.21 -11.95
C LYS A 421 -48.93 56.95 -11.26
N LEU A 422 -49.74 56.29 -10.45
CA LEU A 422 -49.37 55.07 -9.73
C LEU A 422 -49.59 53.87 -10.63
N SER A 423 -48.73 52.81 -10.42
CA SER A 423 -48.99 51.51 -11.02
C SER A 423 -50.14 50.78 -10.31
N GLU A 424 -50.71 49.79 -10.94
CA GLU A 424 -51.75 48.94 -10.38
C GLU A 424 -51.37 48.37 -9.03
N LEU A 425 -50.13 47.83 -8.93
CA LEU A 425 -49.54 47.24 -7.70
C LEU A 425 -49.43 48.28 -6.59
N GLN A 426 -49.04 49.52 -6.91
CA GLN A 426 -48.92 50.60 -5.96
C GLN A 426 -50.31 51.04 -5.49
N ALA A 427 -51.27 51.18 -6.41
CA ALA A 427 -52.66 51.56 -6.08
C ALA A 427 -53.36 50.53 -5.19
N ASN A 428 -53.15 49.23 -5.46
CA ASN A 428 -53.66 48.15 -4.62
C ASN A 428 -52.99 48.16 -3.22
N ALA A 429 -51.69 48.35 -3.10
CA ALA A 429 -51.03 48.48 -1.82
C ALA A 429 -51.51 49.67 -0.98
N ILE A 430 -51.80 50.78 -1.63
CA ILE A 430 -52.40 51.97 -0.96
C ILE A 430 -53.84 51.70 -0.45
N LEU A 431 -54.62 50.99 -1.26
CA LEU A 431 -56.00 50.61 -0.86
C LEU A 431 -56.06 49.59 0.28
N GLU A 432 -55.00 48.78 0.43
CA GLU A 432 -54.81 47.76 1.50
C GLU A 432 -54.09 48.34 2.73
N MET A 433 -53.68 49.63 2.69
CA MET A 433 -52.93 50.26 3.77
C MET A 433 -53.84 50.45 5.00
N ARG A 434 -53.30 49.99 6.16
CA ARG A 434 -54.04 50.16 7.44
C ARG A 434 -53.95 51.59 7.93
N LEU A 435 -54.99 52.09 8.57
CA LEU A 435 -55.02 53.46 9.10
C LEU A 435 -53.90 53.78 10.08
N GLN A 436 -53.46 52.82 10.86
CA GLN A 436 -52.25 52.96 11.72
C GLN A 436 -50.95 53.31 10.96
N SER A 437 -50.87 52.97 9.70
CA SER A 437 -49.68 53.29 8.88
C SER A 437 -49.59 54.78 8.53
N LEU A 438 -50.60 55.57 8.85
CA LEU A 438 -50.57 57.04 8.66
C LEU A 438 -49.82 57.75 9.81
N ALA A 439 -49.50 57.07 10.89
CA ALA A 439 -48.78 57.67 12.02
C ALA A 439 -47.36 58.10 11.59
N ALA A 440 -46.81 59.16 12.11
CA ALA A 440 -45.55 59.76 11.76
C ALA A 440 -44.34 58.72 11.93
N LEU A 441 -44.44 57.87 12.94
CA LEU A 441 -43.41 56.82 13.16
C LEU A 441 -43.44 55.76 12.06
N GLU A 442 -44.58 55.35 11.55
CA GLU A 442 -44.71 54.37 10.48
C GLU A 442 -44.23 54.95 9.12
N ARG A 443 -44.46 56.24 8.88
CA ARG A 443 -43.90 56.95 7.74
C ARG A 443 -42.38 56.86 7.70
N ILE A 444 -41.74 57.17 8.83
CA ILE A 444 -40.28 57.07 8.96
C ILE A 444 -39.78 55.61 8.69
N LYS A 445 -40.54 54.61 9.13
CA LYS A 445 -40.18 53.17 8.85
C LYS A 445 -40.26 52.89 7.35
N ILE A 446 -41.32 53.36 6.64
CA ILE A 446 -41.42 53.12 5.18
C ILE A 446 -40.31 53.82 4.43
N GLU A 447 -39.96 55.07 4.79
CA GLU A 447 -38.83 55.78 4.17
C GLU A 447 -37.45 55.09 4.43
N ASN A 448 -37.21 54.59 5.63
CA ASN A 448 -36.00 53.89 5.97
C ASN A 448 -35.93 52.55 5.23
N GLU A 449 -37.00 51.75 5.20
CA GLU A 449 -37.06 50.52 4.45
C GLU A 449 -36.81 50.77 2.95
N LEU A 450 -37.38 51.79 2.39
CA LEU A 450 -37.19 52.20 1.00
C LEU A 450 -35.72 52.55 0.73
N LYS A 451 -35.07 53.31 1.57
CA LYS A 451 -33.65 53.67 1.47
C LYS A 451 -32.75 52.45 1.55
N GLU A 452 -33.05 51.54 2.47
CA GLU A 452 -32.31 50.27 2.60
C GLU A 452 -32.49 49.41 1.34
N ARG A 453 -33.72 49.27 0.82
CA ARG A 453 -33.96 48.52 -0.41
C ARG A 453 -33.27 49.13 -1.63
N LYS A 454 -33.26 50.46 -1.78
CA LYS A 454 -32.52 51.14 -2.87
C LYS A 454 -31.02 50.92 -2.78
N LYS A 455 -30.43 50.91 -1.56
CA LYS A 455 -29.04 50.59 -1.33
C LYS A 455 -28.75 49.16 -1.73
N PHE A 456 -29.59 48.20 -1.31
CA PHE A 456 -29.44 46.77 -1.64
C PHE A 456 -29.56 46.49 -3.14
N ILE A 457 -30.51 47.17 -3.83
CA ILE A 457 -30.66 47.12 -5.30
C ILE A 457 -29.37 47.59 -6.01
N ALA A 458 -28.80 48.70 -5.53
CA ALA A 458 -27.55 49.23 -6.11
C ALA A 458 -26.39 48.22 -5.89
N GLU A 459 -26.33 47.57 -4.74
CA GLU A 459 -25.33 46.55 -4.43
C GLU A 459 -25.51 45.30 -5.32
N CYS A 460 -26.73 44.77 -5.45
CA CYS A 460 -27.02 43.64 -6.35
C CYS A 460 -26.62 43.97 -7.80
N LYS A 461 -26.97 45.16 -8.30
CA LYS A 461 -26.57 45.61 -9.66
C LYS A 461 -25.03 45.69 -9.81
N ALA A 462 -24.34 46.12 -8.78
CA ALA A 462 -22.88 46.19 -8.79
C ALA A 462 -22.24 44.78 -8.79
N ILE A 463 -22.82 43.83 -8.04
CA ILE A 463 -22.38 42.44 -8.03
C ILE A 463 -22.55 41.80 -9.41
N LEU A 464 -23.74 41.97 -10.02
CA LEU A 464 -24.05 41.39 -11.34
C LEU A 464 -23.16 41.91 -12.47
N LYS A 465 -22.62 43.14 -12.33
CA LYS A 465 -21.72 43.78 -13.32
C LYS A 465 -20.27 43.35 -13.20
N SER A 466 -19.84 42.77 -12.08
CA SER A 466 -18.44 42.45 -11.83
C SER A 466 -18.25 40.99 -11.46
N GLU A 467 -17.54 40.25 -12.32
CA GLU A 467 -17.17 38.87 -12.03
C GLU A 467 -16.25 38.77 -10.78
N GLU A 468 -15.37 39.76 -10.60
CA GLU A 468 -14.50 39.85 -9.43
C GLU A 468 -15.29 39.90 -8.11
N ARG A 469 -16.41 40.64 -8.09
CA ARG A 469 -17.30 40.68 -6.91
C ARG A 469 -17.99 39.35 -6.66
N ILE A 470 -18.39 38.64 -7.71
CA ILE A 470 -18.99 37.31 -7.59
C ILE A 470 -17.94 36.33 -6.99
N ILE A 471 -16.68 36.36 -7.48
CA ILE A 471 -15.57 35.56 -6.94
C ILE A 471 -15.29 35.94 -5.47
N GLY A 472 -15.37 37.24 -5.13
CA GLY A 472 -15.22 37.71 -3.75
C GLY A 472 -16.25 37.08 -2.82
N ILE A 473 -17.54 37.09 -3.21
CA ILE A 473 -18.63 36.45 -2.44
C ILE A 473 -18.37 34.93 -2.28
N ILE A 474 -17.98 34.23 -3.33
CA ILE A 474 -17.67 32.80 -3.27
C ILE A 474 -16.52 32.56 -2.28
N THR A 475 -15.49 33.38 -2.32
CA THR A 475 -14.34 33.27 -1.41
C THR A 475 -14.75 33.49 0.06
N GLU A 476 -15.58 34.50 0.34
CA GLU A 476 -16.14 34.77 1.68
C GLU A 476 -16.96 33.58 2.19
N GLU A 477 -17.83 33.02 1.34
CA GLU A 477 -18.64 31.83 1.68
C GLU A 477 -17.72 30.62 2.01
N LEU A 478 -16.67 30.38 1.21
CA LEU A 478 -15.71 29.30 1.45
C LEU A 478 -14.91 29.49 2.76
N VAL A 479 -14.51 30.70 3.08
CA VAL A 479 -13.86 31.03 4.37
C VAL A 479 -14.83 30.79 5.52
N GLY A 480 -16.09 31.18 5.37
CA GLY A 480 -17.14 30.92 6.36
C GLY A 480 -17.34 29.42 6.62
N LEU A 481 -17.37 28.61 5.57
CA LEU A 481 -17.45 27.15 5.68
C LEU A 481 -16.24 26.56 6.44
N LYS A 482 -15.04 27.01 6.11
CA LYS A 482 -13.81 26.57 6.80
C LYS A 482 -13.86 26.86 8.30
N THR A 483 -14.41 27.99 8.70
CA THR A 483 -14.55 28.37 10.11
C THR A 483 -15.65 27.55 10.81
N THR A 484 -16.75 27.26 10.10
CA THR A 484 -17.92 26.58 10.67
C THR A 484 -17.69 25.08 10.84
N TYR A 485 -16.88 24.48 9.98
CA TYR A 485 -16.62 23.02 9.93
C TYR A 485 -15.13 22.74 10.09
N PRO A 486 -14.59 22.68 11.33
CA PRO A 486 -13.21 22.28 11.56
C PRO A 486 -12.98 20.86 11.05
N SER A 487 -11.90 20.63 10.34
CA SER A 487 -11.58 19.33 9.75
C SER A 487 -10.09 19.08 9.75
N GLU A 488 -9.66 18.16 10.60
CA GLU A 488 -8.29 17.63 10.60
C GLU A 488 -8.16 16.49 9.60
N ARG A 489 -6.97 16.35 9.03
CA ARG A 489 -6.63 15.23 8.13
C ARG A 489 -6.52 13.93 8.92
N ARG A 490 -7.16 12.87 8.42
CA ARG A 490 -7.09 11.51 8.98
C ARG A 490 -5.99 10.68 8.31
N THR A 491 -5.93 10.69 6.98
CA THR A 491 -5.00 9.87 6.20
C THR A 491 -3.59 10.47 6.19
N LYS A 492 -2.59 9.68 6.54
CA LYS A 492 -1.17 10.06 6.51
C LYS A 492 -0.62 9.91 5.09
N LEU A 493 0.32 10.77 4.71
CA LEU A 493 0.93 10.77 3.37
C LEU A 493 2.43 10.58 3.50
N VAL A 494 2.99 9.61 2.77
CA VAL A 494 4.42 9.34 2.70
C VAL A 494 4.89 9.58 1.27
N SER A 495 5.89 10.46 1.14
CA SER A 495 6.39 10.89 -0.17
C SER A 495 7.19 9.84 -0.94
N SER A 496 7.73 8.84 -0.26
CA SER A 496 8.44 7.72 -0.88
C SER A 496 7.46 6.62 -1.33
N GLY A 497 7.70 6.06 -2.51
CA GLY A 497 6.99 4.85 -2.94
C GLY A 497 7.22 3.69 -1.97
N ILE A 498 6.29 2.74 -1.91
CA ILE A 498 6.50 1.47 -1.20
C ILE A 498 7.62 0.74 -1.95
N LYS A 499 8.67 0.35 -1.25
CA LYS A 499 9.58 -0.67 -1.77
C LYS A 499 8.72 -1.93 -2.00
N GLU A 500 8.68 -2.43 -3.23
CA GLU A 500 8.08 -3.76 -3.48
C GLU A 500 8.69 -4.75 -2.50
N PHE A 501 7.86 -5.56 -1.86
CA PHE A 501 8.36 -6.63 -0.99
C PHE A 501 9.18 -7.58 -1.84
N LYS A 502 10.47 -7.60 -1.60
CA LYS A 502 11.32 -8.67 -2.12
C LYS A 502 11.00 -9.95 -1.33
N GLU A 503 11.16 -11.08 -1.98
CA GLU A 503 10.98 -12.38 -1.32
C GLU A 503 11.84 -12.49 -0.04
N GLU A 504 12.98 -11.82 -0.01
CA GLU A 504 13.87 -11.71 1.15
C GLU A 504 13.22 -10.99 2.36
N ASP A 505 12.39 -9.97 2.13
CA ASP A 505 11.73 -9.19 3.20
C ASP A 505 10.67 -10.02 3.97
N LEU A 506 10.27 -11.15 3.40
CA LEU A 506 9.29 -12.08 3.97
C LEU A 506 9.94 -13.25 4.73
N ILE A 507 11.26 -13.34 4.69
CA ILE A 507 12.06 -14.43 5.28
C ILE A 507 12.87 -13.84 6.43
N GLN A 508 12.86 -14.49 7.58
CA GLN A 508 13.69 -14.07 8.70
C GLN A 508 15.16 -14.29 8.40
N ASN A 509 16.00 -13.28 8.68
CA ASN A 509 17.44 -13.43 8.59
C ASN A 509 17.95 -14.09 9.89
N GLU A 510 18.35 -15.34 9.81
CA GLU A 510 18.84 -16.14 10.92
C GLU A 510 20.10 -16.91 10.53
N GLU A 511 20.96 -17.16 11.51
CA GLU A 511 22.12 -18.00 11.31
C GLU A 511 21.72 -19.45 11.13
N VAL A 512 22.24 -20.11 10.10
CA VAL A 512 21.96 -21.51 9.77
C VAL A 512 23.22 -22.27 9.41
N ILE A 513 23.20 -23.56 9.68
CA ILE A 513 24.23 -24.49 9.20
C ILE A 513 23.73 -25.13 7.91
N VAL A 514 24.51 -24.97 6.83
CA VAL A 514 24.27 -25.62 5.55
C VAL A 514 25.21 -26.80 5.43
N THR A 515 24.64 -27.98 5.15
CA THR A 515 25.44 -29.22 4.94
C THR A 515 25.26 -29.72 3.52
N LEU A 516 26.33 -30.12 2.90
CA LEU A 516 26.39 -30.70 1.57
C LEU A 516 27.04 -32.11 1.64
N SER A 517 26.41 -33.12 1.04
CA SER A 517 26.94 -34.47 0.93
C SER A 517 27.77 -34.66 -0.36
N GLN A 518 28.53 -35.76 -0.44
CA GLN A 518 29.33 -36.12 -1.63
C GLN A 518 28.48 -36.38 -2.87
N ASP A 519 27.28 -36.92 -2.68
CA ASP A 519 26.32 -37.18 -3.75
C ASP A 519 25.50 -35.95 -4.13
N GLY A 520 25.79 -34.76 -3.55
CA GLY A 520 25.17 -33.52 -3.87
C GLY A 520 23.80 -33.31 -3.21
N TYR A 521 23.54 -33.91 -2.02
CA TYR A 521 22.36 -33.56 -1.20
C TYR A 521 22.71 -32.42 -0.27
N ILE A 522 21.82 -31.45 -0.20
CA ILE A 522 22.00 -30.23 0.59
C ILE A 522 20.79 -29.98 1.48
N LYS A 523 21.05 -29.43 2.64
CA LYS A 523 20.02 -28.96 3.59
C LYS A 523 20.54 -27.83 4.47
N ARG A 524 19.64 -27.05 5.03
CA ARG A 524 19.96 -26.07 6.10
C ARG A 524 19.25 -26.45 7.40
N MET A 525 19.86 -26.10 8.52
CA MET A 525 19.31 -26.36 9.86
C MET A 525 19.77 -25.29 10.85
N PRO A 526 19.05 -25.06 11.96
CA PRO A 526 19.51 -24.15 13.01
C PRO A 526 20.79 -24.67 13.70
N PRO A 527 21.69 -23.80 14.17
CA PRO A 527 22.93 -24.19 14.85
C PRO A 527 22.70 -25.02 16.11
N THR A 528 21.57 -24.86 16.77
CA THR A 528 21.18 -25.54 18.01
C THR A 528 21.05 -27.06 17.90
N VAL A 529 21.00 -27.59 16.67
CA VAL A 529 20.87 -29.05 16.41
C VAL A 529 22.11 -29.84 16.80
N PHE A 530 23.30 -29.21 16.89
CA PHE A 530 24.55 -29.86 17.25
C PHE A 530 24.92 -29.58 18.72
N LYS A 531 24.62 -30.53 19.64
CA LYS A 531 25.02 -30.43 21.05
C LYS A 531 26.47 -30.89 21.26
N ALA A 532 27.21 -30.18 22.12
CA ALA A 532 28.59 -30.55 22.49
C ALA A 532 28.69 -31.89 23.24
N GLN A 533 29.65 -32.73 22.90
CA GLN A 533 29.97 -34.00 23.59
C GLN A 533 31.36 -33.98 24.17
N ARG A 534 31.60 -34.75 25.26
CA ARG A 534 32.93 -34.90 25.87
C ARG A 534 33.83 -35.82 25.03
N ARG A 535 35.17 -35.63 25.13
CA ARG A 535 36.21 -36.42 24.49
C ARG A 535 36.06 -37.94 24.72
N GLY A 536 36.19 -38.78 23.67
CA GLY A 536 36.09 -40.22 23.78
C GLY A 536 34.65 -40.76 23.72
N GLY A 537 33.63 -39.92 23.47
CA GLY A 537 32.25 -40.37 23.22
C GLY A 537 32.13 -41.10 21.88
N LYS A 538 31.17 -42.03 21.75
CA LYS A 538 30.71 -42.49 20.42
C LYS A 538 30.01 -41.32 19.74
N GLY A 539 30.47 -40.92 18.53
CA GLY A 539 29.89 -39.84 17.77
C GLY A 539 28.37 -39.97 17.56
N LEU A 540 27.67 -38.85 17.45
CA LEU A 540 26.24 -38.85 17.04
C LEU A 540 26.16 -39.14 15.55
N ILE A 541 25.19 -39.95 15.14
CA ILE A 541 24.87 -40.14 13.72
C ILE A 541 24.34 -38.80 13.19
N GLY A 542 25.14 -38.15 12.34
CA GLY A 542 24.82 -36.85 11.74
C GLY A 542 23.79 -36.95 10.61
N PHE A 543 23.63 -38.14 10.02
CA PHE A 543 22.74 -38.46 8.91
C PHE A 543 22.29 -39.93 8.98
N GLU A 544 21.04 -40.24 8.65
CA GLU A 544 20.67 -41.57 8.16
C GLU A 544 21.00 -41.61 6.66
N LEU A 545 22.23 -41.98 6.35
CA LEU A 545 22.67 -42.17 4.97
C LEU A 545 22.49 -43.66 4.59
N LYS A 546 22.16 -43.94 3.34
CA LYS A 546 22.52 -45.22 2.73
C LYS A 546 24.03 -45.36 2.84
N GLU A 547 24.55 -46.55 2.99
CA GLU A 547 25.96 -46.87 3.33
C GLU A 547 27.04 -46.15 2.49
N GLU A 548 26.70 -45.41 1.44
CA GLU A 548 27.62 -44.83 0.45
C GLU A 548 27.66 -43.27 0.37
N ASP A 549 26.72 -42.49 0.97
CA ASP A 549 26.72 -41.02 0.84
C ASP A 549 27.26 -40.32 2.12
N GLN A 550 28.16 -39.35 1.99
CA GLN A 550 28.95 -38.78 3.08
C GLN A 550 28.89 -37.25 3.09
N ILE A 551 28.99 -36.61 4.28
CA ILE A 551 29.08 -35.17 4.39
C ILE A 551 30.39 -34.70 3.74
N HIS A 552 30.28 -33.83 2.73
CA HIS A 552 31.40 -33.23 2.04
C HIS A 552 31.77 -31.85 2.58
N LYS A 553 30.80 -31.00 2.88
CA LYS A 553 31.01 -29.64 3.38
C LYS A 553 29.95 -29.25 4.40
N ILE A 554 30.38 -28.45 5.40
CA ILE A 554 29.51 -27.75 6.33
C ILE A 554 29.95 -26.29 6.33
N ILE A 555 28.99 -25.36 6.27
CA ILE A 555 29.22 -23.91 6.34
C ILE A 555 28.20 -23.28 7.24
N THR A 556 28.60 -22.25 7.94
CA THR A 556 27.70 -21.33 8.66
C THR A 556 27.41 -20.15 7.75
N ALA A 557 26.13 -19.77 7.65
CA ALA A 557 25.67 -18.67 6.79
C ALA A 557 24.39 -18.08 7.34
N ASN A 558 24.08 -16.83 6.98
CA ASN A 558 22.79 -16.25 7.24
C ASN A 558 21.81 -16.60 6.12
N THR A 559 20.52 -16.69 6.43
CA THR A 559 19.48 -17.06 5.44
C THR A 559 19.44 -16.12 4.23
N HIS A 560 19.78 -14.84 4.38
CA HIS A 560 19.81 -13.86 3.29
C HIS A 560 21.11 -13.85 2.48
N ASP A 561 22.14 -14.60 2.90
CA ASP A 561 23.40 -14.67 2.18
C ASP A 561 23.24 -15.26 0.78
N ASN A 562 24.10 -14.83 -0.11
CA ASN A 562 24.34 -15.51 -1.37
C ASN A 562 25.33 -16.66 -1.14
N ILE A 563 25.11 -17.76 -1.83
CA ILE A 563 25.99 -18.94 -1.76
C ILE A 563 26.46 -19.31 -3.15
N LEU A 564 27.80 -19.42 -3.31
CA LEU A 564 28.48 -19.80 -4.53
C LEU A 564 28.91 -21.26 -4.40
N PHE A 565 28.57 -22.07 -5.41
CA PHE A 565 28.94 -23.47 -5.52
C PHE A 565 29.98 -23.63 -6.64
N PHE A 566 31.17 -24.06 -6.31
CA PHE A 566 32.25 -24.34 -7.27
C PHE A 566 32.30 -25.82 -7.58
N THR A 567 32.43 -26.15 -8.88
CA THR A 567 32.54 -27.54 -9.31
C THR A 567 34.00 -27.96 -9.57
N ASP A 568 34.26 -29.26 -9.50
CA ASP A 568 35.53 -29.87 -9.80
C ASP A 568 36.01 -29.60 -11.24
N LYS A 569 35.11 -29.21 -12.15
CA LYS A 569 35.40 -28.79 -13.53
C LYS A 569 35.60 -27.27 -13.69
N GLY A 570 35.66 -26.52 -12.59
CA GLY A 570 36.01 -25.10 -12.60
C GLY A 570 34.88 -24.18 -12.98
N ARG A 571 33.61 -24.58 -12.80
CA ARG A 571 32.43 -23.74 -12.93
C ARG A 571 31.95 -23.25 -11.58
N VAL A 572 31.18 -22.18 -11.58
CA VAL A 572 30.54 -21.60 -10.37
C VAL A 572 29.07 -21.34 -10.64
N PHE A 573 28.22 -21.66 -9.66
CA PHE A 573 26.77 -21.47 -9.64
C PHE A 573 26.39 -20.66 -8.40
N GLN A 574 25.27 -19.94 -8.44
CA GLN A 574 24.81 -19.13 -7.31
C GLN A 574 23.34 -19.38 -7.02
N THR A 575 22.99 -19.39 -5.73
CA THR A 575 21.64 -19.32 -5.21
C THR A 575 21.63 -18.54 -3.90
N LYS A 576 20.45 -18.35 -3.31
CA LYS A 576 20.27 -17.77 -1.98
C LYS A 576 20.23 -18.87 -0.92
N VAL A 577 20.74 -18.61 0.28
CA VAL A 577 20.73 -19.59 1.37
C VAL A 577 19.29 -19.95 1.77
N TYR A 578 18.35 -19.00 1.75
CA TYR A 578 16.94 -19.30 2.06
C TYR A 578 16.26 -20.25 1.07
N GLU A 579 16.76 -20.39 -0.15
CA GLU A 579 16.25 -21.37 -1.14
C GLU A 579 16.65 -22.81 -0.81
N ILE A 580 17.67 -23.00 0.04
CA ILE A 580 18.09 -24.33 0.50
C ILE A 580 17.03 -24.85 1.48
N PRO A 581 16.54 -26.10 1.30
CA PRO A 581 15.45 -26.63 2.13
C PRO A 581 15.86 -26.79 3.59
N VAL A 582 14.96 -26.41 4.49
CA VAL A 582 15.07 -26.74 5.92
C VAL A 582 14.81 -28.22 6.11
N ALA A 583 15.66 -28.89 6.88
CA ALA A 583 15.50 -30.31 7.16
C ALA A 583 16.06 -30.69 8.52
N SER A 584 15.57 -31.79 9.09
CA SER A 584 16.07 -32.32 10.35
C SER A 584 17.48 -32.87 10.22
N ARG A 585 18.17 -33.06 11.33
CA ARG A 585 19.54 -33.62 11.39
C ARG A 585 19.68 -34.97 10.66
N THR A 586 18.72 -35.87 10.83
CA THR A 586 18.71 -37.23 10.26
C THR A 586 18.21 -37.28 8.82
N SER A 587 17.53 -36.27 8.32
CA SER A 587 17.02 -36.21 6.94
C SER A 587 18.16 -36.13 5.90
N LYS A 588 17.99 -36.76 4.73
CA LYS A 588 18.93 -36.73 3.59
C LYS A 588 19.08 -35.35 2.94
N GLY A 589 18.03 -34.46 3.06
CA GLY A 589 17.96 -33.19 2.36
C GLY A 589 17.43 -33.33 0.92
N LYS A 590 17.70 -32.33 0.07
CA LYS A 590 17.31 -32.35 -1.36
C LYS A 590 18.56 -32.27 -2.26
N SER A 591 18.46 -32.87 -3.45
CA SER A 591 19.58 -32.83 -4.42
C SER A 591 19.76 -31.38 -4.91
N VAL A 592 21.00 -30.92 -5.03
CA VAL A 592 21.40 -29.63 -5.61
C VAL A 592 20.89 -29.43 -7.03
N HIS A 593 20.66 -30.53 -7.78
CA HIS A 593 20.06 -30.48 -9.12
C HIS A 593 18.64 -29.94 -9.15
N ASN A 594 17.96 -29.86 -7.99
CA ASN A 594 16.60 -29.31 -7.91
C ASN A 594 16.57 -27.78 -8.03
N PHE A 595 17.68 -27.10 -7.78
CA PHE A 595 17.77 -25.63 -7.81
C PHE A 595 19.00 -25.09 -8.55
N LEU A 596 19.98 -25.93 -8.92
CA LEU A 596 21.11 -25.56 -9.79
C LEU A 596 21.06 -26.38 -11.07
N THR A 597 21.33 -25.74 -12.21
CA THR A 597 21.43 -26.42 -13.50
C THR A 597 22.84 -27.04 -13.64
N LEU A 598 23.13 -28.04 -12.78
CA LEU A 598 24.43 -28.69 -12.71
C LEU A 598 24.53 -29.80 -13.77
N PRO A 599 25.59 -29.83 -14.61
CA PRO A 599 25.83 -30.94 -15.56
C PRO A 599 26.04 -32.29 -14.84
N PRO A 600 25.63 -33.43 -15.45
CA PRO A 600 25.62 -34.74 -14.79
C PRO A 600 26.98 -35.24 -14.31
N ASN A 601 28.09 -34.76 -14.90
CA ASN A 601 29.45 -35.23 -14.63
C ASN A 601 30.25 -34.21 -13.78
N GLU A 602 29.61 -33.24 -13.16
CA GLU A 602 30.30 -32.28 -12.30
C GLU A 602 29.89 -32.47 -10.84
N LYS A 603 30.87 -32.39 -9.93
CA LYS A 603 30.63 -32.45 -8.48
C LYS A 603 31.00 -31.12 -7.84
N ILE A 604 30.26 -30.72 -6.81
CA ILE A 604 30.58 -29.53 -6.04
C ILE A 604 31.80 -29.84 -5.15
N CYS A 605 32.85 -29.03 -5.28
CA CYS A 605 34.11 -29.19 -4.54
C CYS A 605 34.30 -28.10 -3.47
N SER A 606 33.77 -26.91 -3.66
CA SER A 606 33.85 -25.82 -2.68
C SER A 606 32.58 -24.98 -2.66
N VAL A 607 32.32 -24.39 -1.50
CA VAL A 607 31.15 -23.52 -1.27
C VAL A 607 31.63 -22.29 -0.52
N VAL A 608 31.18 -21.12 -0.97
CA VAL A 608 31.52 -19.81 -0.39
C VAL A 608 30.25 -19.00 -0.22
N ASN A 609 29.94 -18.51 0.99
CA ASN A 609 28.84 -17.59 1.24
C ASN A 609 29.34 -16.14 1.33
N TYR A 610 28.44 -15.21 1.05
CA TYR A 610 28.69 -13.78 1.19
C TYR A 610 27.38 -13.02 1.33
N GLU A 611 27.43 -11.91 2.07
CA GLU A 611 26.29 -11.01 2.21
C GLU A 611 25.91 -10.35 0.86
N GLY A 612 24.64 -10.21 0.61
CA GLY A 612 24.13 -9.55 -0.59
C GLY A 612 24.49 -8.05 -0.62
N ILE A 613 24.89 -7.53 -1.77
CA ILE A 613 25.19 -6.11 -1.97
C ILE A 613 23.85 -5.37 -2.11
N GLU A 614 23.33 -4.75 -1.06
CA GLU A 614 22.20 -3.85 -1.17
C GLU A 614 22.64 -2.48 -1.72
N GLY A 615 21.99 -2.04 -2.82
CA GLY A 615 21.90 -0.63 -3.25
C GLY A 615 23.16 0.04 -3.78
N GLY A 616 24.16 -0.71 -4.33
CA GLY A 616 25.27 -0.07 -5.08
C GLY A 616 26.22 0.79 -4.25
N LYS A 617 26.12 0.81 -2.93
CA LYS A 617 27.12 1.43 -2.04
C LYS A 617 28.20 0.42 -1.71
N ARG A 618 29.46 0.81 -1.92
CA ARG A 618 30.67 0.05 -1.59
C ARG A 618 30.70 -0.26 -0.08
N GLY A 619 30.17 -1.42 0.31
CA GLY A 619 30.34 -2.01 1.61
C GLY A 619 30.65 -3.49 1.40
N GLU A 620 31.86 -3.94 1.75
CA GLU A 620 32.30 -5.33 1.89
C GLU A 620 32.32 -6.28 0.68
N GLY A 621 31.90 -5.90 -0.53
CA GLY A 621 32.12 -6.65 -1.76
C GLY A 621 33.50 -6.43 -2.41
N SER A 622 34.45 -5.80 -1.73
CA SER A 622 35.84 -5.61 -2.18
C SER A 622 36.70 -6.76 -1.73
N GLY A 623 37.35 -7.44 -2.66
CA GLY A 623 38.24 -8.56 -2.40
C GLY A 623 38.35 -9.45 -3.61
N PHE A 624 38.93 -10.58 -3.40
CA PHE A 624 39.20 -11.54 -4.45
C PHE A 624 38.65 -12.91 -4.06
N LEU A 625 38.37 -13.74 -5.07
CA LEU A 625 38.24 -15.18 -4.94
C LEU A 625 39.54 -15.83 -5.31
N VAL A 626 40.09 -16.61 -4.38
CA VAL A 626 41.28 -17.41 -4.58
C VAL A 626 40.84 -18.85 -4.75
N MET A 627 41.25 -19.46 -5.85
CA MET A 627 40.93 -20.83 -6.21
C MET A 627 42.21 -21.65 -6.28
N ALA A 628 42.21 -22.87 -5.74
CA ALA A 628 43.35 -23.77 -5.75
C ALA A 628 42.94 -25.15 -6.29
N THR A 629 43.83 -25.75 -7.14
CA THR A 629 43.60 -27.06 -7.75
C THR A 629 44.39 -28.15 -7.05
N ARG A 630 44.00 -29.39 -7.25
CA ARG A 630 44.67 -30.61 -6.75
C ARG A 630 46.14 -30.65 -7.15
N ASP A 631 46.45 -30.24 -8.38
CA ASP A 631 47.80 -30.33 -8.94
C ASP A 631 48.65 -29.08 -8.64
N GLY A 632 48.21 -28.23 -7.67
CA GLY A 632 49.00 -27.13 -7.13
C GLY A 632 49.00 -25.86 -7.97
N ILE A 633 47.98 -25.63 -8.77
CA ILE A 633 47.73 -24.38 -9.47
C ILE A 633 46.87 -23.47 -8.55
N ILE A 634 47.15 -22.17 -8.57
CA ILE A 634 46.38 -21.15 -7.86
C ILE A 634 45.97 -20.02 -8.79
N LYS A 635 44.80 -19.48 -8.55
CA LYS A 635 44.26 -18.36 -9.29
C LYS A 635 43.60 -17.38 -8.35
N LYS A 636 43.76 -16.09 -8.60
CA LYS A 636 43.06 -15.01 -7.93
C LYS A 636 42.21 -14.22 -8.95
N THR A 637 40.96 -13.99 -8.68
CA THR A 637 40.04 -13.27 -9.54
C THR A 637 39.26 -12.21 -8.70
N ASP A 638 39.07 -11.02 -9.23
CA ASP A 638 38.28 -9.96 -8.57
C ASP A 638 36.86 -10.49 -8.29
N PHE A 639 36.37 -10.30 -7.08
CA PHE A 639 35.04 -10.76 -6.66
C PHE A 639 33.91 -10.17 -7.52
N LYS A 640 34.08 -8.95 -8.06
CA LYS A 640 33.14 -8.31 -8.97
C LYS A 640 32.86 -9.10 -10.24
N ASP A 641 33.83 -9.87 -10.71
CA ASP A 641 33.67 -10.73 -11.92
C ASP A 641 32.62 -11.82 -11.71
N PHE A 642 32.21 -12.07 -10.47
CA PHE A 642 31.21 -13.08 -10.08
C PHE A 642 29.82 -12.48 -9.78
N ALA A 643 29.62 -11.16 -9.89
CA ALA A 643 28.35 -10.51 -9.65
C ALA A 643 27.21 -10.96 -10.59
N SER A 644 27.56 -11.50 -11.76
CA SER A 644 26.60 -11.99 -12.78
C SER A 644 26.35 -13.49 -12.74
N VAL A 645 26.84 -14.20 -11.71
CA VAL A 645 26.62 -15.66 -11.57
C VAL A 645 25.12 -15.92 -11.35
N ARG A 646 24.63 -16.95 -12.05
CA ARG A 646 23.23 -17.40 -11.97
C ARG A 646 23.16 -18.89 -11.71
N ARG A 647 21.95 -19.44 -11.57
CA ARG A 647 21.69 -20.89 -11.43
C ARG A 647 22.19 -21.74 -12.62
N THR A 648 22.41 -21.13 -13.79
CA THR A 648 22.91 -21.78 -15.00
C THR A 648 24.45 -21.95 -15.00
N GLY A 649 25.12 -21.30 -14.05
CA GLY A 649 26.57 -21.37 -13.86
C GLY A 649 27.40 -20.68 -14.95
N ILE A 650 28.60 -20.27 -14.57
CA ILE A 650 29.62 -19.69 -15.46
C ILE A 650 31.01 -20.32 -15.19
N ILE A 651 31.95 -20.15 -16.10
CA ILE A 651 33.34 -20.62 -15.91
C ILE A 651 34.00 -19.71 -14.86
N ALA A 652 34.55 -20.32 -13.80
CA ALA A 652 35.35 -19.68 -12.76
C ALA A 652 36.85 -19.80 -13.00
N ILE A 653 37.32 -20.97 -13.49
CA ILE A 653 38.72 -21.26 -13.85
C ILE A 653 38.76 -22.27 -15.01
N THR A 654 39.67 -22.08 -15.94
CA THR A 654 39.97 -23.11 -16.97
C THR A 654 41.06 -24.06 -16.44
N LEU A 655 40.70 -25.33 -16.28
CA LEU A 655 41.57 -26.33 -15.74
C LEU A 655 42.47 -26.93 -16.83
N LYS A 656 43.65 -27.44 -16.45
CA LYS A 656 44.51 -28.30 -17.31
C LYS A 656 43.94 -29.71 -17.37
N ASP A 657 44.26 -30.43 -18.41
CA ASP A 657 43.85 -31.83 -18.58
C ASP A 657 44.22 -32.68 -17.37
N GLY A 658 43.22 -33.35 -16.78
CA GLY A 658 43.39 -34.23 -15.62
C GLY A 658 43.44 -33.52 -14.26
N ASP A 659 43.53 -32.18 -14.18
CA ASP A 659 43.47 -31.43 -12.93
C ASP A 659 42.03 -31.17 -12.51
N ILE A 660 41.77 -30.94 -11.22
CA ILE A 660 40.49 -30.63 -10.65
C ILE A 660 40.59 -29.43 -9.70
N LEU A 661 39.57 -28.58 -9.73
CA LEU A 661 39.37 -27.53 -8.71
C LEU A 661 38.96 -28.21 -7.39
N GLN A 662 39.57 -27.83 -6.27
CA GLN A 662 39.24 -28.38 -4.95
C GLN A 662 38.84 -27.31 -3.94
N TRP A 663 39.43 -26.14 -4.01
CA TRP A 663 39.18 -25.05 -3.04
C TRP A 663 38.93 -23.75 -3.74
N ALA A 664 37.98 -23.02 -3.22
CA ALA A 664 37.72 -21.61 -3.50
C ALA A 664 37.38 -20.90 -2.18
N ASP A 665 37.99 -19.76 -1.96
CA ASP A 665 37.73 -18.96 -0.76
C ASP A 665 37.94 -17.46 -1.03
N ARG A 666 37.43 -16.59 -0.15
CA ARG A 666 37.54 -15.13 -0.25
C ARG A 666 38.86 -14.64 0.35
N SER A 667 39.43 -13.58 -0.26
CA SER A 667 40.60 -12.90 0.26
C SER A 667 40.50 -11.39 0.12
N SER A 668 41.21 -10.68 0.97
CA SER A 668 41.24 -9.19 0.98
C SER A 668 42.13 -8.58 -0.09
N GLY A 669 43.04 -9.34 -0.69
CA GLY A 669 44.10 -8.85 -1.58
C GLY A 669 45.47 -8.66 -0.90
N GLU A 670 45.48 -8.60 0.43
CA GLU A 670 46.66 -8.38 1.26
C GLU A 670 46.98 -9.56 2.21
N ASP A 671 46.25 -10.65 2.06
CA ASP A 671 46.37 -11.84 2.90
C ASP A 671 47.59 -12.68 2.54
N GLU A 672 47.78 -13.81 3.24
CA GLU A 672 48.76 -14.83 2.91
C GLU A 672 48.03 -16.14 2.67
N ILE A 673 48.64 -16.98 1.86
CA ILE A 673 48.09 -18.25 1.43
C ILE A 673 49.01 -19.37 1.89
N ILE A 674 48.40 -20.42 2.46
CA ILE A 674 49.14 -21.64 2.82
C ILE A 674 48.49 -22.84 2.12
N LEU A 675 49.35 -23.65 1.47
CA LEU A 675 48.99 -24.91 0.86
C LEU A 675 49.73 -26.05 1.55
N VAL A 676 49.06 -27.18 1.71
CA VAL A 676 49.64 -28.40 2.31
C VAL A 676 49.41 -29.54 1.33
N THR A 677 50.44 -30.40 1.17
CA THR A 677 50.36 -31.60 0.32
C THR A 677 50.04 -32.85 1.14
N ALA A 678 49.52 -33.85 0.47
CA ALA A 678 49.20 -35.15 1.08
C ALA A 678 50.43 -35.85 1.71
N ASP A 679 51.62 -35.65 1.16
CA ASP A 679 52.87 -36.19 1.69
C ASP A 679 53.50 -35.32 2.81
N GLY A 680 52.74 -34.27 3.29
CA GLY A 680 53.11 -33.47 4.45
C GLY A 680 54.10 -32.34 4.19
N GLN A 681 54.16 -31.77 2.96
CA GLN A 681 54.86 -30.53 2.67
C GLN A 681 53.89 -29.37 2.81
N SER A 682 54.38 -28.15 3.10
CA SER A 682 53.57 -26.92 3.09
C SER A 682 54.34 -25.75 2.51
N ILE A 683 53.67 -24.86 1.83
CA ILE A 683 54.22 -23.61 1.35
C ILE A 683 53.29 -22.46 1.79
N ARG A 684 53.88 -21.41 2.39
CA ARG A 684 53.20 -20.15 2.76
C ARG A 684 53.81 -19.02 1.94
N PHE A 685 52.98 -18.22 1.28
CA PHE A 685 53.43 -17.08 0.46
C PHE A 685 52.38 -15.95 0.55
N ARG A 686 52.81 -14.75 0.15
CA ARG A 686 51.93 -13.57 0.15
C ARG A 686 50.94 -13.66 -0.99
N GLU A 687 49.70 -13.28 -0.76
CA GLU A 687 48.68 -13.20 -1.80
C GLU A 687 49.08 -12.27 -2.96
N LYS A 688 49.84 -11.20 -2.69
CA LYS A 688 50.43 -10.28 -3.70
C LYS A 688 51.28 -10.99 -4.75
N ASP A 689 51.85 -12.14 -4.43
CA ASP A 689 52.62 -12.94 -5.37
C ASP A 689 51.71 -13.63 -6.41
N VAL A 690 50.39 -13.62 -6.21
CA VAL A 690 49.40 -14.12 -7.16
C VAL A 690 48.71 -12.90 -7.79
N ARG A 691 49.01 -12.65 -9.07
CA ARG A 691 48.34 -11.57 -9.83
C ARG A 691 46.85 -11.86 -10.02
N ALA A 692 46.02 -10.82 -9.97
CA ALA A 692 44.62 -10.95 -10.34
C ALA A 692 44.46 -11.28 -11.83
N MET A 693 43.54 -12.19 -12.15
CA MET A 693 43.31 -12.72 -13.51
C MET A 693 41.80 -12.83 -13.76
N GLY A 694 41.35 -12.64 -15.00
CA GLY A 694 39.95 -12.83 -15.40
C GLY A 694 39.48 -14.29 -15.22
N ARG A 695 38.15 -14.49 -15.15
CA ARG A 695 37.50 -15.78 -14.83
C ARG A 695 37.98 -16.97 -15.67
N THR A 696 38.20 -16.79 -16.95
CA THR A 696 38.59 -17.87 -17.88
C THR A 696 40.09 -18.23 -17.87
N ALA A 697 40.93 -17.56 -17.06
CA ALA A 697 42.35 -17.88 -16.97
C ALA A 697 42.59 -19.19 -16.21
N SER A 698 43.70 -19.89 -16.54
CA SER A 698 44.05 -21.19 -15.94
C SER A 698 44.81 -21.10 -14.62
N GLY A 699 45.21 -19.90 -14.18
CA GLY A 699 46.01 -19.75 -12.95
C GLY A 699 47.53 -19.93 -13.15
N ILE A 700 48.25 -19.98 -12.03
CA ILE A 700 49.71 -20.07 -11.99
C ILE A 700 50.15 -21.12 -10.95
N LYS A 701 51.35 -21.65 -11.07
CA LYS A 701 51.91 -22.65 -10.13
C LYS A 701 52.05 -22.05 -8.73
N ALA A 702 51.44 -22.67 -7.72
CA ALA A 702 51.51 -22.28 -6.31
C ALA A 702 52.60 -23.04 -5.56
N ILE A 703 52.69 -24.35 -5.78
CA ILE A 703 53.66 -25.27 -5.15
C ILE A 703 54.24 -26.22 -6.21
N HIS A 704 55.49 -26.66 -6.02
CA HIS A 704 56.09 -27.67 -6.81
C HIS A 704 55.90 -29.03 -6.12
N LEU A 705 55.04 -29.88 -6.69
CA LEU A 705 54.72 -31.21 -6.21
C LEU A 705 55.81 -32.22 -6.67
N LYS A 706 56.17 -33.19 -5.80
CA LYS A 706 57.15 -34.26 -6.11
C LYS A 706 56.41 -35.58 -6.41
N GLY A 707 56.77 -36.22 -7.50
CA GLY A 707 56.21 -37.52 -7.87
C GLY A 707 54.68 -37.48 -8.05
N LYS A 708 53.95 -38.31 -7.33
CA LYS A 708 52.48 -38.43 -7.35
C LYS A 708 51.81 -37.68 -6.16
N ASP A 709 52.47 -36.70 -5.52
CA ASP A 709 51.91 -35.92 -4.42
C ASP A 709 50.85 -34.95 -4.94
N VAL A 710 49.85 -34.63 -4.12
CA VAL A 710 48.75 -33.73 -4.44
C VAL A 710 48.53 -32.73 -3.31
N VAL A 711 47.90 -31.59 -3.60
CA VAL A 711 47.45 -30.68 -2.56
C VAL A 711 46.34 -31.34 -1.77
N ALA A 712 46.36 -31.27 -0.44
CA ALA A 712 45.43 -31.86 0.49
C ALA A 712 44.83 -30.82 1.46
N GLY A 713 45.35 -29.59 1.48
CA GLY A 713 44.84 -28.52 2.31
C GLY A 713 45.18 -27.15 1.74
N PHE A 714 44.24 -26.22 1.90
CA PHE A 714 44.32 -24.83 1.48
C PHE A 714 43.68 -23.95 2.55
N SER A 715 44.32 -22.83 2.90
CA SER A 715 43.74 -21.81 3.79
C SER A 715 44.30 -20.44 3.46
N ILE A 716 43.47 -19.42 3.71
CA ILE A 716 43.85 -18.02 3.64
C ILE A 716 44.13 -17.53 5.06
N ILE A 717 45.26 -16.89 5.25
CA ILE A 717 45.70 -16.26 6.50
C ILE A 717 45.36 -14.77 6.34
N THR A 718 44.27 -14.31 6.98
CA THR A 718 43.84 -12.93 6.88
C THR A 718 44.83 -11.96 7.50
N LYS A 719 44.96 -10.79 6.91
CA LYS A 719 45.79 -9.69 7.46
C LYS A 719 45.31 -9.34 8.87
N GLY A 720 46.21 -9.42 9.84
CA GLY A 720 45.89 -9.22 11.26
C GLY A 720 45.83 -10.51 12.09
N THR A 721 45.88 -11.70 11.44
CA THR A 721 45.99 -12.96 12.15
C THR A 721 47.27 -12.97 13.00
N LYS A 722 47.12 -13.19 14.33
CA LYS A 722 48.26 -13.21 15.26
C LYS A 722 49.23 -14.34 14.95
N SER A 723 50.50 -14.15 15.13
CA SER A 723 51.54 -15.10 14.80
C SER A 723 51.51 -16.40 15.63
N ASP A 724 50.80 -16.41 16.75
CA ASP A 724 50.58 -17.55 17.64
C ASP A 724 49.28 -18.32 17.36
N ASN A 725 48.43 -17.82 16.43
CA ASN A 725 47.31 -18.61 15.96
C ASN A 725 47.73 -19.97 15.49
N GLN A 726 46.87 -20.96 15.71
CA GLN A 726 47.14 -22.34 15.47
C GLN A 726 46.77 -22.78 14.06
N PHE A 727 47.60 -23.54 13.43
CA PHE A 727 47.33 -24.25 12.16
C PHE A 727 47.09 -25.71 12.48
N LEU A 728 45.88 -26.19 12.27
CA LEU A 728 45.45 -27.56 12.49
C LEU A 728 45.75 -28.41 11.27
N VAL A 729 46.46 -29.48 11.45
CA VAL A 729 46.80 -30.46 10.40
C VAL A 729 46.26 -31.84 10.82
N ILE A 730 45.50 -32.47 9.95
CA ILE A 730 44.84 -33.76 10.19
C ILE A 730 45.30 -34.80 9.17
N MET A 731 45.54 -35.98 9.68
CA MET A 731 46.00 -37.11 8.91
C MET A 731 44.94 -38.22 8.88
N GLY A 732 44.89 -38.98 7.79
CA GLY A 732 43.82 -39.91 7.47
C GLY A 732 43.51 -40.96 8.54
N ASN A 733 44.52 -41.44 9.30
CA ASN A 733 44.32 -42.48 10.33
C ASN A 733 43.92 -41.91 11.71
N GLY A 734 43.36 -40.72 11.79
CA GLY A 734 42.80 -40.14 13.01
C GLY A 734 43.81 -39.38 13.88
N TYR A 735 44.94 -39.01 13.34
CA TYR A 735 45.94 -38.18 14.01
C TYR A 735 45.77 -36.71 13.65
N ALA A 736 45.92 -35.84 14.63
CA ALA A 736 45.87 -34.40 14.42
C ALA A 736 46.89 -33.67 15.29
N LYS A 737 47.23 -32.47 14.88
CA LYS A 737 48.09 -31.58 15.64
C LYS A 737 47.80 -30.11 15.34
N GLN A 738 48.11 -29.27 16.28
CA GLN A 738 48.16 -27.84 16.11
C GLN A 738 49.61 -27.36 16.05
N THR A 739 49.90 -26.37 15.22
CA THR A 739 51.24 -25.78 15.10
C THR A 739 51.09 -24.27 14.96
N PRO A 740 51.78 -23.43 15.75
CA PRO A 740 51.73 -22.00 15.60
C PRO A 740 52.11 -21.51 14.21
N ILE A 741 51.36 -20.57 13.63
CA ILE A 741 51.60 -20.05 12.26
C ILE A 741 53.01 -19.46 12.11
N LYS A 742 53.60 -18.90 13.19
CA LYS A 742 55.00 -18.40 13.17
C LYS A 742 56.06 -19.41 12.77
N GLU A 743 55.79 -20.71 12.92
CA GLU A 743 56.71 -21.76 12.46
C GLU A 743 56.70 -21.93 10.92
N TYR A 744 55.75 -21.39 10.22
CA TYR A 744 55.61 -21.43 8.76
C TYR A 744 56.17 -20.15 8.15
N LYS A 745 57.45 -20.16 7.74
CA LYS A 745 58.10 -19.00 7.10
C LYS A 745 57.45 -18.68 5.76
N VAL A 746 57.22 -17.39 5.49
CA VAL A 746 56.76 -16.91 4.18
C VAL A 746 57.85 -17.18 3.14
N GLN A 747 57.48 -17.81 2.03
CA GLN A 747 58.35 -18.20 0.92
C GLN A 747 57.91 -17.57 -0.38
N LYS A 748 58.71 -17.67 -1.43
CA LYS A 748 58.26 -17.35 -2.79
C LYS A 748 57.37 -18.47 -3.33
N ARG A 749 56.31 -18.11 -4.00
CA ARG A 749 55.39 -19.05 -4.66
C ARG A 749 56.14 -19.97 -5.65
N GLY A 750 55.63 -21.20 -5.81
CA GLY A 750 56.15 -22.19 -6.79
C GLY A 750 57.33 -23.04 -6.28
N GLY A 751 57.78 -22.87 -5.03
CA GLY A 751 58.79 -23.69 -4.39
C GLY A 751 58.26 -25.05 -3.93
N SER A 752 59.15 -25.94 -3.46
CA SER A 752 58.78 -27.27 -2.95
C SER A 752 58.26 -27.26 -1.50
N GLY A 753 58.19 -26.11 -0.84
CA GLY A 753 57.68 -25.97 0.53
C GLY A 753 58.64 -26.51 1.62
N ILE A 754 58.08 -26.60 2.84
CA ILE A 754 58.74 -27.12 4.04
C ILE A 754 57.86 -28.21 4.67
N ARG A 755 58.46 -29.17 5.40
CA ARG A 755 57.69 -30.26 6.03
C ARG A 755 56.76 -29.70 7.13
N THR A 756 55.48 -30.05 7.03
CA THR A 756 54.45 -29.69 8.01
C THR A 756 53.98 -30.87 8.87
N ALA A 757 54.04 -32.11 8.34
CA ALA A 757 53.69 -33.32 9.06
C ALA A 757 54.66 -34.44 8.73
N LYS A 758 54.91 -35.37 9.69
CA LYS A 758 55.60 -36.61 9.43
C LYS A 758 54.58 -37.69 9.11
N THR A 759 54.31 -37.89 7.82
CA THR A 759 53.41 -38.94 7.33
C THR A 759 54.10 -40.31 7.43
N THR A 760 53.38 -41.28 7.97
CA THR A 760 53.84 -42.68 8.14
C THR A 760 52.62 -43.60 7.92
N GLU A 761 52.85 -44.91 7.80
CA GLU A 761 51.77 -45.91 7.73
C GLU A 761 50.80 -45.79 8.96
N LYS A 762 51.32 -45.42 10.13
CA LYS A 762 50.57 -45.24 11.36
C LYS A 762 49.64 -44.01 11.29
N THR A 763 50.10 -42.94 10.73
CA THR A 763 49.34 -41.67 10.70
C THR A 763 48.48 -41.49 9.45
N GLY A 764 48.82 -42.15 8.36
CA GLY A 764 48.30 -41.93 7.04
C GLY A 764 48.82 -40.63 6.41
N LYS A 765 48.34 -40.30 5.22
CA LYS A 765 48.61 -39.03 4.51
C LYS A 765 47.85 -37.88 5.15
N VAL A 766 48.27 -36.63 4.89
CA VAL A 766 47.48 -35.45 5.29
C VAL A 766 46.20 -35.40 4.44
N VAL A 767 45.05 -35.18 5.09
CA VAL A 767 43.76 -35.14 4.44
C VAL A 767 43.08 -33.76 4.59
N ALA A 768 43.42 -33.02 5.64
CA ALA A 768 42.93 -31.67 5.83
C ALA A 768 43.90 -30.78 6.61
N ALA A 769 43.92 -29.49 6.31
CA ALA A 769 44.75 -28.53 7.04
C ALA A 769 44.02 -27.17 7.00
N HIS A 770 43.76 -26.58 8.17
CA HIS A 770 43.03 -25.31 8.32
C HIS A 770 43.63 -24.41 9.40
N ILE A 771 43.50 -23.09 9.22
CA ILE A 771 43.77 -22.13 10.26
C ILE A 771 42.59 -22.14 11.22
N ILE A 772 42.89 -22.14 12.51
CA ILE A 772 41.89 -22.07 13.56
C ILE A 772 41.62 -20.59 13.85
N ASP A 773 40.34 -20.22 13.83
CA ASP A 773 39.88 -18.93 14.32
C ASP A 773 40.18 -18.82 15.83
N PRO A 774 40.73 -17.71 16.33
CA PRO A 774 40.99 -17.50 17.76
C PRO A 774 39.78 -17.68 18.66
N GLU A 775 38.57 -17.46 18.12
CA GLU A 775 37.31 -17.57 18.85
C GLU A 775 36.73 -18.98 18.79
N ALA A 776 37.28 -19.86 17.94
CA ALA A 776 36.80 -21.23 17.85
C ALA A 776 37.28 -22.04 19.07
N GLU A 777 36.34 -22.67 19.77
CA GLU A 777 36.63 -23.51 20.96
C GLU A 777 36.62 -24.99 20.61
N GLU A 778 35.92 -25.38 19.56
CA GLU A 778 35.64 -26.77 19.24
C GLU A 778 35.87 -27.10 17.76
N VAL A 779 36.02 -28.38 17.47
CA VAL A 779 36.14 -28.89 16.11
C VAL A 779 35.23 -30.10 15.93
N ILE A 780 34.53 -30.14 14.79
CA ILE A 780 33.81 -31.33 14.33
C ILE A 780 34.62 -32.01 13.26
N VAL A 781 34.81 -33.33 13.42
CA VAL A 781 35.60 -34.17 12.51
C VAL A 781 34.72 -35.28 11.97
N PHE A 782 34.86 -35.55 10.68
CA PHE A 782 34.05 -36.54 9.96
C PHE A 782 34.96 -37.64 9.41
N SER A 783 34.53 -38.89 9.56
CA SER A 783 35.17 -40.03 8.91
C SER A 783 34.47 -40.44 7.61
N LEU A 784 35.13 -41.25 6.80
CA LEU A 784 34.65 -41.78 5.54
C LEU A 784 33.40 -42.68 5.72
N LYS A 785 33.28 -43.38 6.82
CA LYS A 785 32.11 -44.22 7.17
C LYS A 785 31.02 -43.45 7.95
N GLY A 786 31.05 -42.10 7.94
CA GLY A 786 29.99 -41.28 8.55
C GLY A 786 30.07 -41.08 10.07
N GLN A 787 31.15 -41.51 10.72
CA GLN A 787 31.34 -41.18 12.14
C GLN A 787 31.68 -39.71 12.30
N VAL A 788 31.03 -39.05 13.26
CA VAL A 788 31.19 -37.61 13.58
C VAL A 788 31.60 -37.47 15.03
N ILE A 789 32.71 -36.82 15.30
CA ILE A 789 33.12 -36.41 16.66
C ILE A 789 33.23 -34.91 16.77
N ARG A 790 32.72 -34.37 17.87
CA ARG A 790 32.90 -32.97 18.28
C ARG A 790 33.83 -32.96 19.49
N THR A 791 34.97 -32.30 19.42
CA THR A 791 35.96 -32.24 20.48
C THR A 791 36.50 -30.83 20.64
N LYS A 792 36.99 -30.51 21.85
CA LYS A 792 37.58 -29.21 22.12
C LYS A 792 38.94 -29.09 21.45
N LEU A 793 39.23 -27.93 20.90
CA LEU A 793 40.53 -27.62 20.29
C LEU A 793 41.66 -27.72 21.32
N SER A 794 41.39 -27.35 22.60
CA SER A 794 42.35 -27.53 23.72
C SER A 794 42.82 -28.97 23.93
N ASP A 795 42.06 -29.96 23.48
CA ASP A 795 42.40 -31.39 23.60
C ASP A 795 43.39 -31.83 22.54
N ILE A 796 43.61 -31.03 21.50
CA ILE A 796 44.56 -31.33 20.42
C ILE A 796 45.88 -30.65 20.75
N ARG A 797 46.93 -31.44 20.96
CA ARG A 797 48.25 -30.98 21.45
C ARG A 797 48.93 -30.05 20.41
N ILE A 798 49.44 -28.91 20.90
CA ILE A 798 50.28 -28.00 20.13
C ILE A 798 51.69 -28.62 20.02
N THR A 799 52.19 -28.80 18.81
CA THR A 799 53.47 -29.44 18.53
C THR A 799 54.21 -28.80 17.34
N GLY A 800 55.49 -29.00 17.21
CA GLY A 800 56.28 -28.49 16.11
C GLY A 800 55.87 -29.08 14.74
N ARG A 801 56.27 -28.44 13.62
CA ARG A 801 55.91 -28.78 12.24
C ARG A 801 56.14 -30.23 11.85
N ALA A 802 57.33 -30.79 12.09
CA ALA A 802 57.75 -32.10 11.58
C ALA A 802 57.34 -33.29 12.49
N THR A 803 56.26 -33.20 13.22
CA THR A 803 55.78 -34.23 14.16
C THR A 803 54.63 -35.06 13.60
N GLN A 804 54.32 -36.18 14.28
CA GLN A 804 53.19 -37.07 13.92
C GLN A 804 51.84 -36.65 14.49
N GLY A 805 51.82 -35.71 15.44
CA GLY A 805 50.59 -35.33 16.16
C GLY A 805 50.13 -36.35 17.22
N VAL A 806 48.92 -36.17 17.70
CA VAL A 806 48.25 -37.03 18.68
C VAL A 806 47.01 -37.68 18.05
N LYS A 807 46.61 -38.85 18.54
CA LYS A 807 45.38 -39.52 18.09
C LYS A 807 44.17 -38.79 18.63
N MET A 808 43.34 -38.25 17.75
CA MET A 808 42.17 -37.47 18.04
C MET A 808 40.89 -38.30 17.96
N MET A 809 40.83 -39.23 16.97
CA MET A 809 39.67 -40.07 16.72
C MET A 809 40.08 -41.52 16.56
N ASN A 810 39.34 -42.44 17.17
CA ASN A 810 39.48 -43.89 16.92
C ASN A 810 38.57 -44.24 15.74
N LEU A 811 39.20 -44.72 14.67
CA LEU A 811 38.55 -45.12 13.44
C LEU A 811 38.40 -46.64 13.40
N ASP A 812 37.30 -47.14 12.84
CA ASP A 812 37.08 -48.54 12.57
C ASP A 812 38.01 -49.02 11.42
N ALA A 813 38.19 -50.34 11.30
CA ALA A 813 39.06 -50.92 10.26
C ALA A 813 38.58 -50.50 8.86
N GLY A 814 39.50 -49.90 8.08
CA GLY A 814 39.22 -49.41 6.74
C GLY A 814 38.48 -48.07 6.68
N ASP A 815 38.35 -47.34 7.81
CA ASP A 815 37.83 -45.96 7.84
C ASP A 815 38.99 -44.95 7.86
N SER A 816 38.74 -43.76 7.39
CA SER A 816 39.70 -42.65 7.40
C SER A 816 39.03 -41.32 7.61
N ILE A 817 39.72 -40.32 8.15
CA ILE A 817 39.17 -38.95 8.27
C ILE A 817 39.05 -38.35 6.88
N MET A 818 37.96 -37.64 6.67
CA MET A 818 37.63 -37.04 5.42
C MET A 818 37.64 -35.50 5.48
N GLY A 819 37.19 -34.93 6.59
CA GLY A 819 37.09 -33.47 6.69
C GLY A 819 36.84 -32.96 8.11
N ILE A 820 36.92 -31.65 8.28
CA ILE A 820 36.69 -30.95 9.55
C ILE A 820 35.97 -29.65 9.37
N VAL A 821 35.30 -29.18 10.45
CA VAL A 821 34.79 -27.85 10.63
C VAL A 821 35.17 -27.36 12.02
N ALA A 822 35.82 -26.20 12.13
CA ALA A 822 36.02 -25.49 13.39
C ALA A 822 34.76 -24.66 13.74
N LEU A 823 34.39 -24.68 15.01
CA LEU A 823 33.26 -23.96 15.54
C LEU A 823 33.66 -22.96 16.62
#